data_4de7381a399ccdb6ae0ad259c3cd50e6
#
_entry.id   4de7381a399ccdb6ae0ad259c3cd50e6
#
_cell.length_a   1.000
_cell.length_b   1.000
_cell.length_c   1.000
_cell.angle_alpha   90.00
_cell.angle_beta   90.00
_cell.angle_gamma   90.00
#
_symmetry.space_group_name_H-M   'P 1'
#
loop_
_entity.id
_entity.type
_entity.pdbx_description
1 polymer ?
#
loop_
_entity_poly.entity_id
_entity_poly.type
_entity_poly.pdbx_seq_one_letter_code
_entity_poly.pdbx_strand_id
1 'polypeptide(L)'
;MLAASVSSWAQTQAAPAQGGTLGAVTVTGEAEAQGKDQVQTKKTSIGKGTQDIRDIPQSINVITEKLIDDVKLDTLRDALHYSAGITFAATENGTDQDIRLRGFPVATVGDLLIDGMRDPSQYDRDTFNIERIEVLRGSASMIFGRGSTGGVINQVTKKPLLADQTDLVGTVGSRGYNRFTADINKRIGEDSAFRVNAMWNKADNGGPAVDKYGIAPSYSWGIGSRDEFTVGLFHLNVDNVPMTPIRWIATGARGITGYNAAGIPQYGALSSIAKIAPGTFYGTESDVLLGKATYGNAAWTHRFDDGSELRTQIRSGTFDRTQQSSVAGFGTTFGQTTTAANLSGATIITRGGLTPRKDEYKGTYLQSDYSKEATWGSTKHQILAGIDASKEEANRYQNSGYIFNGSGRGLVLGTRPNTIVAAPDNGATLSGSGLLPLYRDSSGYAAKSYGVYFQDLVQVASDWKILGGVRYDRLNGDFSQYAYTNPSCVNRTTGATIATPTNGCQGGVQLYRPGSILPTATTTELSQGAWSYRAGVLYQPTIAQSYHLSYSTSFNSSADTYQYVSPQTANTPPEKSRNIELGAKLDWLDGKLSTRAAIFRTEKTNERTTDSDFAGDSYLLSGKRHSQGLEIDVVGRLTPQWEVYLSYSYIPTATIDKVGSTATPGTVGSRVGLTPKQSGAAWVSYQATPKFRVAGGVRGASENRPLSGGSGAASLSASAPGYVVGDMMFEYKFTPDLYAQFNVNNVTNKLYGDQFYPGFVIAGAQRTYLLTIGARF
;
A
#
# COMPACT_ATOMS: atom_id res chain seq x y z
N MET A 1 57.74 6.14 47.52
CA MET A 1 58.88 6.65 46.74
C MET A 1 58.96 5.81 45.45
N LEU A 2 58.62 6.41 44.34
CA LEU A 2 59.18 6.12 43.02
C LEU A 2 58.42 7.03 42.04
N ALA A 3 59.08 8.05 41.57
CA ALA A 3 58.65 9.00 40.60
C ALA A 3 58.83 8.37 39.18
N ALA A 4 57.88 8.45 38.35
CA ALA A 4 58.01 8.14 36.94
C ALA A 4 57.75 9.41 36.11
N SER A 5 58.75 9.78 35.36
CA SER A 5 58.90 10.93 34.51
C SER A 5 57.98 10.87 33.30
N VAL A 6 57.24 11.93 33.05
CA VAL A 6 56.44 12.15 31.85
C VAL A 6 57.30 12.85 30.79
N SER A 7 57.61 12.20 29.70
CA SER A 7 58.26 12.82 28.54
C SER A 7 57.22 13.53 27.68
N SER A 8 57.33 14.85 27.56
CA SER A 8 56.59 15.69 26.65
C SER A 8 57.08 15.51 25.20
N TRP A 9 56.21 15.09 24.31
CA TRP A 9 56.43 15.17 22.85
C TRP A 9 55.85 16.48 22.34
N ALA A 10 56.70 17.31 21.79
CA ALA A 10 56.32 18.54 21.12
C ALA A 10 55.53 18.22 19.84
N GLN A 11 54.33 18.73 19.73
CA GLN A 11 53.58 18.76 18.46
C GLN A 11 54.14 19.85 17.58
N THR A 12 54.67 19.47 16.43
CA THR A 12 54.97 20.36 15.29
C THR A 12 53.66 20.78 14.66
N GLN A 13 53.30 22.06 14.69
CA GLN A 13 52.20 22.63 13.94
C GLN A 13 52.49 22.51 12.44
N ALA A 14 51.66 21.75 11.71
CA ALA A 14 51.62 21.78 10.28
C ALA A 14 50.82 23.02 9.80
N ALA A 15 51.35 23.71 8.80
CA ALA A 15 50.72 24.85 8.16
C ALA A 15 49.33 24.51 7.58
N PRO A 16 48.37 25.47 7.47
CA PRO A 16 47.04 25.21 6.94
C PRO A 16 47.18 24.92 5.45
N ALA A 17 46.69 23.73 5.04
CA ALA A 17 46.53 23.36 3.65
C ALA A 17 45.43 24.26 3.02
N GLN A 18 45.76 24.86 1.89
CA GLN A 18 44.84 25.63 1.07
C GLN A 18 43.63 24.76 0.71
N GLY A 19 42.44 25.35 0.89
CA GLY A 19 41.18 24.73 0.61
C GLY A 19 41.05 24.31 -0.86
N GLY A 20 41.21 23.04 -1.13
CA GLY A 20 40.67 22.41 -2.31
C GLY A 20 39.17 22.22 -2.07
N THR A 21 38.35 22.82 -2.88
CA THR A 21 36.93 22.47 -3.00
C THR A 21 36.85 20.97 -3.32
N LEU A 22 36.49 20.16 -2.32
CA LEU A 22 36.11 18.78 -2.56
C LEU A 22 34.93 18.81 -3.51
N GLY A 23 35.11 18.22 -4.69
CA GLY A 23 34.02 18.04 -5.66
C GLY A 23 32.83 17.39 -4.98
N ALA A 24 31.63 17.81 -5.35
CA ALA A 24 30.38 17.29 -4.82
C ALA A 24 30.40 15.77 -4.89
N VAL A 25 30.55 15.11 -3.76
CA VAL A 25 30.40 13.66 -3.64
C VAL A 25 28.95 13.34 -3.98
N THR A 26 28.74 12.50 -4.97
CA THR A 26 27.42 12.12 -5.45
C THR A 26 26.66 11.39 -4.33
N VAL A 27 25.85 12.15 -3.61
CA VAL A 27 25.08 11.70 -2.41
C VAL A 27 24.14 10.52 -2.76
N THR A 28 23.73 10.39 -3.99
CA THR A 28 22.89 9.29 -4.49
C THR A 28 23.55 7.92 -4.38
N GLY A 29 24.81 7.79 -4.76
CA GLY A 29 25.51 6.50 -4.70
C GLY A 29 25.73 6.00 -3.28
N GLU A 30 26.02 6.91 -2.33
CA GLU A 30 26.23 6.55 -0.95
C GLU A 30 24.94 6.13 -0.23
N ALA A 31 23.80 6.79 -0.55
CA ALA A 31 22.52 6.44 0.02
C ALA A 31 22.01 5.08 -0.51
N GLU A 32 22.23 4.79 -1.78
CA GLU A 32 21.87 3.49 -2.37
C GLU A 32 22.76 2.36 -1.83
N ALA A 33 24.06 2.57 -1.72
CA ALA A 33 24.97 1.61 -1.10
C ALA A 33 24.55 1.30 0.35
N GLN A 34 24.13 2.31 1.12
CA GLN A 34 23.60 2.08 2.46
C GLN A 34 22.34 1.23 2.46
N GLY A 35 21.36 1.54 1.59
CA GLY A 35 20.09 0.80 1.50
C GLY A 35 20.24 -0.64 0.98
N LYS A 36 21.25 -0.89 0.15
CA LYS A 36 21.53 -2.21 -0.44
C LYS A 36 22.27 -3.15 0.54
N ASP A 37 23.18 -2.61 1.33
CA ASP A 37 24.05 -3.40 2.21
C ASP A 37 23.68 -3.32 3.69
N GLN A 38 22.74 -2.45 4.05
CA GLN A 38 22.32 -2.20 5.44
C GLN A 38 20.81 -1.99 5.53
N VAL A 39 20.23 -2.40 6.65
CA VAL A 39 18.81 -2.13 6.93
C VAL A 39 18.56 -0.68 7.36
N GLN A 40 19.61 0.09 7.64
CA GLN A 40 19.54 1.49 8.09
C GLN A 40 19.76 2.45 6.92
N THR A 41 18.97 3.52 6.88
CA THR A 41 19.26 4.74 6.11
C THR A 41 19.03 5.98 6.98
N LYS A 42 19.84 7.00 6.79
CA LYS A 42 19.72 8.29 7.47
C LYS A 42 19.04 9.35 6.62
N LYS A 43 18.98 9.12 5.32
CA LYS A 43 18.40 10.04 4.34
C LYS A 43 17.11 9.50 3.76
N THR A 44 16.25 10.41 3.34
CA THR A 44 14.96 10.12 2.69
C THR A 44 14.68 11.15 1.62
N SER A 45 13.91 10.77 0.62
CA SER A 45 13.40 11.67 -0.42
C SER A 45 11.93 12.07 -0.22
N ILE A 46 11.32 11.58 0.85
CA ILE A 46 9.87 11.77 1.08
C ILE A 46 9.50 13.24 1.31
N GLY A 47 10.43 14.09 1.69
CA GLY A 47 10.23 15.52 1.87
C GLY A 47 10.35 16.35 0.58
N LYS A 48 10.44 15.71 -0.60
CA LYS A 48 10.71 16.33 -1.90
C LYS A 48 12.13 16.94 -1.97
N GLY A 49 13.09 16.08 -2.19
CA GLY A 49 14.53 16.34 -2.12
C GLY A 49 15.18 15.45 -1.06
N THR A 50 16.46 15.24 -1.20
CA THR A 50 17.23 14.43 -0.24
C THR A 50 17.41 15.19 1.07
N GLN A 51 16.83 14.65 2.15
CA GLN A 51 16.89 15.25 3.49
C GLN A 51 17.33 14.23 4.52
N ASP A 52 17.98 14.72 5.58
CA ASP A 52 18.22 13.90 6.76
C ASP A 52 16.90 13.61 7.48
N ILE A 53 16.68 12.35 7.81
CA ILE A 53 15.44 11.92 8.50
C ILE A 53 15.28 12.69 9.83
N ARG A 54 16.38 13.08 10.50
CA ARG A 54 16.36 13.84 11.73
C ARG A 54 15.72 15.23 11.59
N ASP A 55 15.75 15.84 10.41
CA ASP A 55 15.26 17.19 10.14
C ASP A 55 13.77 17.22 9.76
N ILE A 56 13.13 16.07 9.64
CA ILE A 56 11.71 15.97 9.34
C ILE A 56 10.93 15.78 10.65
N PRO A 57 10.11 16.74 11.09
CA PRO A 57 9.37 16.65 12.35
C PRO A 57 8.12 15.75 12.21
N GLN A 58 8.30 14.52 11.77
CA GLN A 58 7.24 13.52 11.60
C GLN A 58 7.87 12.12 11.60
N SER A 59 7.10 11.11 12.01
CA SER A 59 7.55 9.71 12.01
C SER A 59 7.74 9.18 10.60
N ILE A 60 8.90 8.59 10.34
CA ILE A 60 9.25 7.94 9.08
C ILE A 60 9.82 6.57 9.38
N ASN A 61 9.28 5.55 8.71
CA ASN A 61 9.87 4.22 8.64
C ASN A 61 10.39 3.98 7.23
N VAL A 62 11.51 3.31 7.09
CA VAL A 62 12.12 2.97 5.79
C VAL A 62 12.42 1.49 5.75
N ILE A 63 11.91 0.83 4.71
CA ILE A 63 12.19 -0.57 4.37
C ILE A 63 13.18 -0.53 3.22
N THR A 64 14.42 -0.94 3.48
CA THR A 64 15.52 -0.89 2.51
C THR A 64 15.54 -2.14 1.62
N GLU A 65 16.24 -2.05 0.48
CA GLU A 65 16.50 -3.20 -0.41
C GLU A 65 17.11 -4.38 0.37
N LYS A 66 18.00 -4.11 1.32
CA LYS A 66 18.58 -5.13 2.19
C LYS A 66 17.53 -5.98 2.93
N LEU A 67 16.53 -5.33 3.54
CA LEU A 67 15.46 -6.05 4.23
C LEU A 67 14.55 -6.79 3.24
N ILE A 68 14.26 -6.19 2.08
CA ILE A 68 13.49 -6.80 0.99
C ILE A 68 14.16 -8.10 0.53
N ASP A 69 15.47 -8.06 0.29
CA ASP A 69 16.25 -9.20 -0.17
C ASP A 69 16.44 -10.28 0.90
N ASP A 70 16.67 -9.88 2.14
CA ASP A 70 16.87 -10.83 3.24
C ASP A 70 15.63 -11.68 3.50
N VAL A 71 14.44 -11.08 3.46
CA VAL A 71 13.18 -11.76 3.77
C VAL A 71 12.50 -12.34 2.52
N LYS A 72 12.90 -11.87 1.31
CA LYS A 72 12.23 -12.15 0.03
C LYS A 72 10.82 -11.57 -0.02
N LEU A 73 10.75 -10.23 0.11
CA LEU A 73 9.51 -9.45 0.08
C LEU A 73 9.21 -9.04 -1.36
N ASP A 74 8.55 -9.89 -2.12
CA ASP A 74 8.38 -9.74 -3.56
C ASP A 74 7.38 -8.69 -3.99
N THR A 75 6.47 -8.29 -3.07
CA THR A 75 5.44 -7.28 -3.34
C THR A 75 5.48 -6.14 -2.33
N LEU A 76 4.92 -4.99 -2.71
CA LEU A 76 4.74 -3.87 -1.78
C LEU A 76 3.99 -4.31 -0.52
N ARG A 77 2.95 -5.13 -0.64
CA ARG A 77 2.18 -5.63 0.50
C ARG A 77 3.05 -6.48 1.44
N ASP A 78 3.86 -7.38 0.89
CA ASP A 78 4.77 -8.21 1.70
C ASP A 78 5.75 -7.32 2.48
N ALA A 79 6.33 -6.32 1.82
CA ALA A 79 7.24 -5.38 2.46
C ALA A 79 6.55 -4.59 3.59
N LEU A 80 5.33 -4.16 3.39
CA LEU A 80 4.58 -3.36 4.36
C LEU A 80 4.19 -4.13 5.64
N HIS A 81 4.21 -5.46 5.65
CA HIS A 81 4.09 -6.26 6.88
C HIS A 81 5.24 -6.00 7.87
N TYR A 82 6.36 -5.46 7.40
CA TYR A 82 7.48 -5.06 8.24
C TYR A 82 7.39 -3.62 8.75
N SER A 83 6.38 -2.84 8.36
CA SER A 83 6.09 -1.52 8.92
C SER A 83 4.91 -1.57 9.88
N ALA A 84 5.15 -1.32 11.16
CA ALA A 84 4.11 -1.38 12.20
C ALA A 84 3.02 -0.33 11.99
N GLY A 85 1.80 -0.63 12.45
CA GLY A 85 0.63 0.24 12.29
C GLY A 85 -0.07 0.11 10.93
N ILE A 86 0.44 -0.75 10.03
CA ILE A 86 -0.17 -1.07 8.74
C ILE A 86 -1.06 -2.31 8.86
N THR A 87 -2.19 -2.28 8.19
CA THR A 87 -3.14 -3.39 8.05
C THR A 87 -3.76 -3.38 6.65
N PHE A 88 -4.39 -4.50 6.27
CA PHE A 88 -4.93 -4.68 4.93
C PHE A 88 -6.41 -5.03 5.01
N ALA A 89 -7.22 -4.36 4.19
CA ALA A 89 -8.60 -4.76 3.96
C ALA A 89 -8.67 -5.74 2.78
N ALA A 90 -9.68 -6.59 2.77
CA ALA A 90 -9.96 -7.52 1.68
C ALA A 90 -11.08 -6.98 0.78
N THR A 91 -11.02 -5.70 0.44
CA THR A 91 -11.96 -5.12 -0.50
C THR A 91 -11.84 -5.80 -1.86
N GLU A 92 -12.91 -5.80 -2.64
CA GLU A 92 -12.95 -6.48 -3.94
C GLU A 92 -12.48 -7.95 -3.88
N ASN A 93 -12.84 -8.65 -2.80
CA ASN A 93 -12.39 -10.03 -2.50
C ASN A 93 -10.87 -10.16 -2.37
N GLY A 94 -10.18 -9.10 -1.93
CA GLY A 94 -8.72 -9.08 -1.75
C GLY A 94 -7.92 -8.95 -3.03
N THR A 95 -8.58 -8.61 -4.14
CA THR A 95 -7.90 -8.38 -5.42
C THR A 95 -7.38 -6.95 -5.56
N ASP A 96 -7.77 -6.05 -4.67
CA ASP A 96 -7.20 -4.70 -4.55
C ASP A 96 -6.09 -4.61 -3.50
N GLN A 97 -5.45 -3.45 -3.44
CA GLN A 97 -4.41 -3.14 -2.44
C GLN A 97 -4.94 -2.12 -1.43
N ASP A 98 -6.03 -2.46 -0.70
CA ASP A 98 -6.55 -1.58 0.35
C ASP A 98 -5.65 -1.64 1.59
N ILE A 99 -4.67 -0.73 1.60
CA ILE A 99 -3.68 -0.57 2.68
C ILE A 99 -4.19 0.49 3.64
N ARG A 100 -4.06 0.21 4.95
CA ARG A 100 -4.44 1.14 6.02
C ARG A 100 -3.25 1.41 6.93
N LEU A 101 -3.08 2.66 7.31
CA LEU A 101 -2.05 3.11 8.24
C LEU A 101 -2.70 3.85 9.41
N ARG A 102 -2.41 3.43 10.65
CA ARG A 102 -3.06 3.94 11.87
C ARG A 102 -4.60 3.80 11.83
N GLY A 103 -5.14 2.84 11.04
CA GLY A 103 -6.58 2.64 10.81
C GLY A 103 -7.22 3.50 9.72
N PHE A 104 -6.47 4.38 9.06
CA PHE A 104 -6.95 5.22 7.96
C PHE A 104 -6.52 4.68 6.60
N PRO A 105 -7.36 4.83 5.55
CA PRO A 105 -7.01 4.37 4.22
C PRO A 105 -5.80 5.13 3.66
N VAL A 106 -4.98 4.44 2.88
CA VAL A 106 -3.82 4.96 2.15
C VAL A 106 -3.98 4.69 0.66
N ALA A 107 -4.02 3.45 0.25
CA ALA A 107 -4.06 3.09 -1.17
C ALA A 107 -5.34 3.56 -1.87
N THR A 108 -6.51 3.36 -1.25
CA THR A 108 -7.82 3.72 -1.81
C THR A 108 -8.05 5.22 -1.95
N VAL A 109 -7.25 6.05 -1.28
CA VAL A 109 -7.28 7.51 -1.40
C VAL A 109 -6.11 8.08 -2.21
N GLY A 110 -5.31 7.20 -2.84
CA GLY A 110 -4.22 7.57 -3.73
C GLY A 110 -2.95 8.06 -3.04
N ASP A 111 -2.68 7.61 -1.82
CA ASP A 111 -1.51 7.95 -1.02
C ASP A 111 -0.33 6.98 -1.21
N LEU A 112 -0.38 6.17 -2.25
CA LEU A 112 0.77 5.46 -2.78
C LEU A 112 1.49 6.37 -3.77
N LEU A 113 2.80 6.43 -3.63
CA LEU A 113 3.66 7.26 -4.46
C LEU A 113 4.74 6.41 -5.12
N ILE A 114 5.22 6.88 -6.26
CA ILE A 114 6.47 6.43 -6.91
C ILE A 114 7.31 7.68 -7.12
N ASP A 115 8.51 7.70 -6.54
CA ASP A 115 9.45 8.83 -6.59
C ASP A 115 8.81 10.18 -6.20
N GLY A 116 7.91 10.15 -5.20
CA GLY A 116 7.21 11.32 -4.69
C GLY A 116 5.98 11.77 -5.49
N MET A 117 5.66 11.14 -6.61
CA MET A 117 4.46 11.39 -7.42
C MET A 117 3.38 10.37 -7.13
N ARG A 118 2.13 10.80 -7.11
CA ARG A 118 0.95 9.93 -6.85
C ARG A 118 0.90 8.74 -7.81
N ASP A 119 0.56 7.58 -7.28
CA ASP A 119 0.32 6.33 -8.01
C ASP A 119 -1.01 5.70 -7.56
N PRO A 120 -2.17 6.29 -7.93
CA PRO A 120 -3.47 5.88 -7.41
C PRO A 120 -4.04 4.64 -8.09
N SER A 121 -3.37 4.09 -9.11
CA SER A 121 -3.87 2.93 -9.85
C SER A 121 -3.82 1.64 -9.02
N GLN A 122 -4.74 0.71 -9.32
CA GLN A 122 -4.80 -0.59 -8.65
C GLN A 122 -4.10 -1.64 -9.52
N TYR A 123 -2.94 -2.11 -9.08
CA TYR A 123 -2.19 -3.22 -9.70
C TYR A 123 -1.31 -3.89 -8.64
N ASP A 124 -0.87 -5.12 -8.90
CA ASP A 124 0.02 -5.86 -8.00
C ASP A 124 1.45 -5.32 -8.12
N ARG A 125 1.86 -4.47 -7.16
CA ARG A 125 3.17 -3.79 -7.14
C ARG A 125 4.26 -4.74 -6.71
N ASP A 126 5.19 -5.02 -7.61
CA ASP A 126 6.39 -5.82 -7.36
C ASP A 126 7.56 -4.93 -6.90
N THR A 127 8.50 -5.51 -6.17
CA THR A 127 9.66 -4.80 -5.58
C THR A 127 10.91 -4.83 -6.46
N PHE A 128 10.89 -5.47 -7.64
CA PHE A 128 12.10 -5.75 -8.45
C PHE A 128 12.91 -4.50 -8.87
N ASN A 129 12.26 -3.35 -9.02
CA ASN A 129 12.90 -2.08 -9.37
C ASN A 129 12.88 -1.05 -8.22
N ILE A 130 12.61 -1.50 -6.99
CA ILE A 130 12.50 -0.63 -5.81
C ILE A 130 13.80 -0.66 -5.01
N GLU A 131 14.37 0.51 -4.75
CA GLU A 131 15.54 0.70 -3.88
C GLU A 131 15.12 0.68 -2.40
N ARG A 132 14.01 1.35 -2.08
CA ARG A 132 13.46 1.39 -0.73
C ARG A 132 12.00 1.82 -0.73
N ILE A 133 11.31 1.50 0.35
CA ILE A 133 9.94 1.97 0.60
C ILE A 133 9.97 2.87 1.82
N GLU A 134 9.48 4.10 1.66
CA GLU A 134 9.43 5.12 2.70
C GLU A 134 7.98 5.29 3.17
N VAL A 135 7.73 5.16 4.47
CA VAL A 135 6.40 5.29 5.08
C VAL A 135 6.42 6.55 5.96
N LEU A 136 5.82 7.64 5.49
CA LEU A 136 5.59 8.84 6.29
C LEU A 136 4.25 8.68 6.99
N ARG A 137 4.24 8.73 8.33
CA ARG A 137 3.05 8.48 9.15
C ARG A 137 2.37 9.79 9.55
N GLY A 138 1.03 9.81 9.54
CA GLY A 138 0.22 11.00 9.85
C GLY A 138 -0.07 11.89 8.65
N SER A 139 -0.82 12.97 8.88
CA SER A 139 -1.29 13.87 7.81
C SER A 139 -0.16 14.46 6.98
N ALA A 140 -0.22 14.37 5.65
CA ALA A 140 0.85 14.76 4.73
C ALA A 140 0.38 15.55 3.49
N SER A 141 -0.87 16.04 3.45
CA SER A 141 -1.41 16.76 2.27
C SER A 141 -0.65 18.04 1.95
N MET A 142 0.00 18.67 2.92
CA MET A 142 0.83 19.85 2.66
C MET A 142 1.99 19.54 1.68
N ILE A 143 2.50 18.30 1.69
CA ILE A 143 3.58 17.87 0.78
C ILE A 143 3.01 17.27 -0.51
N PHE A 144 1.98 16.42 -0.41
CA PHE A 144 1.52 15.54 -1.49
C PHE A 144 0.12 15.84 -2.03
N GLY A 145 -0.58 16.84 -1.49
CA GLY A 145 -1.93 17.21 -1.89
C GLY A 145 -3.00 16.31 -1.28
N ARG A 146 -4.11 16.13 -1.99
CA ARG A 146 -5.29 15.38 -1.51
C ARG A 146 -4.95 13.97 -1.05
N GLY A 147 -5.65 13.47 -0.03
CA GLY A 147 -5.45 12.18 0.61
C GLY A 147 -4.83 12.27 2.01
N SER A 148 -4.00 11.31 2.36
CA SER A 148 -2.97 11.39 3.43
C SER A 148 -3.47 11.61 4.86
N THR A 149 -4.57 10.98 5.28
CA THR A 149 -4.94 11.02 6.71
C THR A 149 -4.02 10.17 7.58
N GLY A 150 -3.81 8.92 7.18
CA GLY A 150 -2.94 7.96 7.88
C GLY A 150 -1.46 8.20 7.62
N GLY A 151 -1.15 8.69 6.44
CA GLY A 151 0.20 8.90 5.94
C GLY A 151 0.31 8.60 4.45
N VAL A 152 1.53 8.56 3.95
CA VAL A 152 1.85 8.19 2.56
C VAL A 152 2.92 7.11 2.52
N ILE A 153 2.89 6.32 1.46
CA ILE A 153 3.86 5.27 1.17
C ILE A 153 4.53 5.60 -0.16
N ASN A 154 5.82 5.90 -0.12
CA ASN A 154 6.62 6.25 -1.28
C ASN A 154 7.52 5.10 -1.68
N GLN A 155 7.40 4.62 -2.91
CA GLN A 155 8.28 3.64 -3.51
C GLN A 155 9.37 4.39 -4.27
N VAL A 156 10.62 4.30 -3.81
CA VAL A 156 11.76 4.93 -4.47
C VAL A 156 12.35 3.93 -5.45
N THR A 157 12.39 4.31 -6.72
CA THR A 157 12.89 3.44 -7.77
C THR A 157 14.41 3.48 -7.88
N LYS A 158 15.00 2.37 -8.31
CA LYS A 158 16.43 2.26 -8.64
C LYS A 158 16.78 3.16 -9.83
N LYS A 159 17.81 3.98 -9.69
CA LYS A 159 18.29 4.91 -10.71
C LYS A 159 19.65 4.51 -11.26
N PRO A 160 20.03 4.95 -12.49
CA PRO A 160 21.37 4.76 -13.02
C PRO A 160 22.45 5.42 -12.14
N LEU A 161 23.57 4.72 -11.96
CA LEU A 161 24.72 5.12 -11.16
C LEU A 161 25.97 5.17 -12.00
N LEU A 162 26.93 6.04 -11.66
CA LEU A 162 28.26 6.11 -12.30
C LEU A 162 29.19 4.95 -11.84
N ALA A 163 28.65 3.74 -11.83
CA ALA A 163 29.37 2.52 -11.49
C ALA A 163 28.90 1.37 -12.38
N ASP A 164 29.74 0.39 -12.57
CA ASP A 164 29.33 -0.88 -13.18
C ASP A 164 28.87 -1.83 -12.08
N GLN A 165 27.69 -2.37 -12.24
CA GLN A 165 27.11 -3.33 -11.28
C GLN A 165 26.11 -4.23 -12.02
N THR A 166 26.18 -5.52 -11.72
CA THR A 166 25.24 -6.50 -12.24
C THR A 166 24.84 -7.45 -11.15
N ASP A 167 23.55 -7.52 -10.81
CA ASP A 167 22.99 -8.48 -9.87
C ASP A 167 22.03 -9.41 -10.61
N LEU A 168 22.31 -10.71 -10.62
CA LEU A 168 21.45 -11.75 -11.18
C LEU A 168 21.03 -12.67 -10.05
N VAL A 169 19.74 -12.83 -9.83
CA VAL A 169 19.20 -13.62 -8.72
C VAL A 169 18.15 -14.59 -9.22
N GLY A 170 18.38 -15.88 -8.99
CA GLY A 170 17.43 -16.95 -9.26
C GLY A 170 16.93 -17.57 -7.95
N THR A 171 15.64 -17.72 -7.79
CA THR A 171 15.00 -18.31 -6.60
C THR A 171 14.04 -19.41 -7.04
N VAL A 172 14.15 -20.59 -6.40
CA VAL A 172 13.19 -21.68 -6.52
C VAL A 172 12.59 -21.98 -5.15
N GLY A 173 11.37 -22.47 -5.11
CA GLY A 173 10.74 -22.71 -3.83
C GLY A 173 9.59 -23.72 -3.85
N SER A 174 8.98 -23.89 -2.70
CA SER A 174 7.82 -24.75 -2.53
C SER A 174 6.67 -24.32 -3.44
N ARG A 175 5.86 -25.28 -3.90
CA ARG A 175 4.66 -25.08 -4.76
C ARG A 175 4.95 -24.42 -6.09
N GLY A 176 5.99 -24.92 -6.77
CA GLY A 176 6.32 -24.44 -8.11
C GLY A 176 6.80 -22.99 -8.16
N TYR A 177 7.23 -22.41 -7.02
CA TYR A 177 7.75 -21.06 -7.01
C TYR A 177 9.08 -20.98 -7.75
N ASN A 178 9.14 -20.10 -8.74
CA ASN A 178 10.31 -19.78 -9.54
C ASN A 178 10.33 -18.27 -9.76
N ARG A 179 11.45 -17.63 -9.43
CA ARG A 179 11.63 -16.18 -9.66
C ARG A 179 13.04 -15.92 -10.18
N PHE A 180 13.13 -15.09 -11.17
CA PHE A 180 14.39 -14.56 -11.68
C PHE A 180 14.35 -13.04 -11.68
N THR A 181 15.39 -12.38 -11.17
CA THR A 181 15.56 -10.93 -11.24
C THR A 181 16.94 -10.59 -11.79
N ALA A 182 17.00 -9.51 -12.55
CA ALA A 182 18.24 -8.94 -13.06
C ALA A 182 18.23 -7.41 -12.79
N ASP A 183 19.32 -6.91 -12.24
CA ASP A 183 19.60 -5.50 -12.04
C ASP A 183 20.98 -5.21 -12.66
N ILE A 184 20.97 -4.57 -13.81
CA ILE A 184 22.17 -4.32 -14.60
C ILE A 184 22.34 -2.81 -14.72
N ASN A 185 23.37 -2.27 -14.09
CA ASN A 185 23.78 -0.88 -14.18
C ASN A 185 25.12 -0.77 -14.90
N LYS A 186 25.19 0.06 -15.91
CA LYS A 186 26.40 0.30 -16.72
C LYS A 186 26.68 1.79 -16.85
N ARG A 187 27.87 2.20 -16.43
CA ARG A 187 28.40 3.50 -16.77
C ARG A 187 28.74 3.52 -18.26
N ILE A 188 28.23 4.53 -18.98
CA ILE A 188 28.45 4.66 -20.47
C ILE A 188 29.40 5.79 -20.76
N GLY A 189 29.41 6.85 -19.96
CA GLY A 189 30.24 8.04 -20.12
C GLY A 189 30.81 8.51 -18.79
N GLU A 190 31.43 9.70 -18.82
CA GLU A 190 31.96 10.30 -17.59
C GLU A 190 30.85 10.64 -16.59
N ASP A 191 29.70 11.10 -17.10
CA ASP A 191 28.54 11.57 -16.35
C ASP A 191 27.24 10.87 -16.72
N SER A 192 27.32 9.72 -17.41
CA SER A 192 26.12 9.03 -17.87
C SER A 192 26.14 7.53 -17.61
N ALA A 193 24.97 6.99 -17.33
CA ALA A 193 24.77 5.57 -17.02
C ALA A 193 23.41 5.08 -17.50
N PHE A 194 23.33 3.79 -17.73
CA PHE A 194 22.11 3.06 -18.08
C PHE A 194 21.87 1.96 -17.05
N ARG A 195 20.60 1.79 -16.63
CA ARG A 195 20.21 0.71 -15.72
C ARG A 195 18.98 0.00 -16.24
N VAL A 196 18.97 -1.33 -16.14
CA VAL A 196 17.81 -2.17 -16.44
C VAL A 196 17.51 -3.06 -15.25
N ASN A 197 16.30 -2.98 -14.75
CA ASN A 197 15.75 -3.97 -13.84
C ASN A 197 14.76 -4.84 -14.60
N ALA A 198 14.85 -6.16 -14.42
CA ALA A 198 13.92 -7.11 -15.03
C ALA A 198 13.53 -8.19 -14.01
N MET A 199 12.33 -8.72 -14.15
CA MET A 199 11.79 -9.77 -13.29
C MET A 199 10.89 -10.70 -14.08
N TRP A 200 10.96 -12.00 -13.76
CA TRP A 200 9.99 -13.02 -14.09
C TRP A 200 9.69 -13.85 -12.83
N ASN A 201 8.42 -14.15 -12.58
CA ASN A 201 8.00 -14.92 -11.42
C ASN A 201 6.81 -15.82 -11.74
N LYS A 202 6.90 -17.10 -11.38
CA LYS A 202 5.85 -18.08 -11.56
C LYS A 202 5.71 -18.97 -10.33
N ALA A 203 4.47 -19.23 -9.89
CA ALA A 203 4.15 -20.17 -8.82
C ALA A 203 2.73 -20.70 -8.99
N ASP A 204 2.48 -21.97 -8.66
CA ASP A 204 1.12 -22.51 -8.65
C ASP A 204 0.44 -22.41 -7.27
N ASN A 205 1.24 -22.35 -6.19
CA ASN A 205 0.81 -22.22 -4.81
C ASN A 205 -0.27 -23.22 -4.34
N GLY A 206 -0.56 -24.24 -5.13
CA GLY A 206 -1.64 -25.19 -4.86
C GLY A 206 -3.03 -24.63 -5.15
N GLY A 207 -3.12 -23.73 -6.14
CA GLY A 207 -4.37 -23.12 -6.59
C GLY A 207 -4.28 -21.64 -6.87
N PRO A 208 -3.99 -20.76 -5.86
CA PRO A 208 -3.73 -19.35 -6.14
C PRO A 208 -2.40 -19.20 -6.85
N ALA A 209 -2.44 -18.94 -8.14
CA ALA A 209 -1.26 -18.91 -8.99
C ALA A 209 -0.68 -17.49 -9.12
N VAL A 210 0.62 -17.43 -9.35
CA VAL A 210 1.36 -16.22 -9.73
C VAL A 210 2.00 -16.47 -11.09
N ASP A 211 1.78 -15.57 -12.03
CA ASP A 211 2.50 -15.52 -13.30
C ASP A 211 2.67 -14.06 -13.69
N LYS A 212 3.88 -13.54 -13.55
CA LYS A 212 4.15 -12.13 -13.82
C LYS A 212 5.57 -11.91 -14.34
N TYR A 213 5.70 -10.86 -15.13
CA TYR A 213 7.00 -10.37 -15.57
C TYR A 213 7.00 -8.84 -15.64
N GLY A 214 8.16 -8.26 -15.46
CA GLY A 214 8.35 -6.82 -15.52
C GLY A 214 9.71 -6.43 -16.02
N ILE A 215 9.80 -5.22 -16.57
CA ILE A 215 11.04 -4.60 -17.03
C ILE A 215 10.99 -3.09 -16.77
N ALA A 216 12.11 -2.52 -16.31
CA ALA A 216 12.26 -1.10 -16.01
C ALA A 216 13.63 -0.58 -16.47
N PRO A 217 13.82 -0.24 -17.76
CA PRO A 217 15.01 0.43 -18.24
C PRO A 217 14.98 1.91 -17.88
N SER A 218 16.17 2.47 -17.57
CA SER A 218 16.36 3.89 -17.30
C SER A 218 17.74 4.36 -17.77
N TYR A 219 17.83 5.62 -18.13
CA TYR A 219 19.07 6.27 -18.57
C TYR A 219 19.20 7.63 -17.92
N SER A 220 20.37 7.93 -17.37
CA SER A 220 20.69 9.24 -16.81
C SER A 220 21.95 9.79 -17.46
N TRP A 221 21.97 11.12 -17.66
CA TRP A 221 23.14 11.85 -18.13
C TRP A 221 23.24 13.18 -17.40
N GLY A 222 24.46 13.73 -17.37
CA GLY A 222 24.79 14.88 -16.53
C GLY A 222 24.76 14.55 -15.05
N ILE A 223 24.94 13.28 -14.66
CA ILE A 223 24.89 12.84 -13.27
C ILE A 223 25.92 13.63 -12.43
N GLY A 224 25.42 14.34 -11.41
CA GLY A 224 26.24 15.18 -10.55
C GLY A 224 26.67 16.51 -11.17
N SER A 225 26.32 16.80 -12.43
CA SER A 225 26.60 18.07 -13.07
C SER A 225 25.52 19.12 -12.77
N ARG A 226 25.65 20.31 -13.36
CA ARG A 226 24.68 21.41 -13.22
C ARG A 226 23.29 20.99 -13.68
N ASP A 227 23.20 20.32 -14.82
CA ASP A 227 21.97 19.81 -15.43
C ASP A 227 22.03 18.29 -15.49
N GLU A 228 21.20 17.64 -14.70
CA GLU A 228 21.07 16.20 -14.64
C GLU A 228 19.69 15.77 -15.16
N PHE A 229 19.70 14.80 -16.07
CA PHE A 229 18.48 14.27 -16.68
C PHE A 229 18.38 12.78 -16.42
N THR A 230 17.16 12.32 -16.18
CA THR A 230 16.83 10.89 -16.10
C THR A 230 15.58 10.61 -16.90
N VAL A 231 15.60 9.58 -17.74
CA VAL A 231 14.41 9.06 -18.42
C VAL A 231 14.28 7.58 -18.11
N GLY A 232 13.06 7.09 -18.00
CA GLY A 232 12.78 5.70 -17.70
C GLY A 232 11.46 5.22 -18.27
N LEU A 233 11.36 3.90 -18.45
CA LEU A 233 10.14 3.18 -18.77
C LEU A 233 9.92 2.10 -17.74
N PHE A 234 8.67 1.78 -17.49
CA PHE A 234 8.26 0.68 -16.64
C PHE A 234 7.16 -0.12 -17.31
N HIS A 235 7.28 -1.42 -17.30
CA HIS A 235 6.24 -2.34 -17.74
C HIS A 235 6.15 -3.52 -16.77
N LEU A 236 4.93 -3.82 -16.32
CA LEU A 236 4.61 -4.99 -15.51
C LEU A 236 3.36 -5.64 -16.08
N ASN A 237 3.42 -6.94 -16.31
CA ASN A 237 2.28 -7.78 -16.66
C ASN A 237 2.04 -8.80 -15.56
N VAL A 238 0.77 -8.97 -15.19
CA VAL A 238 0.32 -9.88 -14.13
C VAL A 238 -0.80 -10.74 -14.67
N ASP A 239 -0.68 -12.06 -14.51
CA ASP A 239 -1.70 -13.06 -14.81
C ASP A 239 -1.79 -14.02 -13.63
N ASN A 240 -2.45 -13.58 -12.56
CA ASN A 240 -2.53 -14.30 -11.30
C ASN A 240 -3.90 -14.94 -11.11
N VAL A 241 -3.94 -16.00 -10.30
CA VAL A 241 -5.17 -16.52 -9.69
C VAL A 241 -5.20 -16.08 -8.23
N PRO A 242 -6.16 -15.24 -7.81
CA PRO A 242 -6.17 -14.69 -6.46
C PRO A 242 -6.56 -15.75 -5.41
N MET A 243 -6.05 -15.60 -4.18
CA MET A 243 -6.46 -16.42 -3.05
C MET A 243 -7.95 -16.24 -2.78
N THR A 244 -8.65 -17.34 -2.49
CA THR A 244 -10.09 -17.30 -2.20
C THR A 244 -10.35 -16.79 -0.79
N PRO A 245 -11.09 -15.69 -0.61
CA PRO A 245 -11.59 -15.27 0.69
C PRO A 245 -12.55 -16.31 1.27
N ILE A 246 -12.50 -16.48 2.60
CA ILE A 246 -13.36 -17.43 3.31
C ILE A 246 -14.26 -16.65 4.26
N ARG A 247 -15.56 -16.94 4.26
CA ARG A 247 -16.52 -16.30 5.16
C ARG A 247 -16.18 -16.60 6.62
N TRP A 248 -16.49 -15.64 7.47
CA TRP A 248 -16.41 -15.82 8.92
C TRP A 248 -17.28 -16.99 9.35
N ILE A 249 -16.79 -17.80 10.31
CA ILE A 249 -17.53 -18.94 10.85
C ILE A 249 -18.03 -18.64 12.27
N ALA A 250 -19.28 -18.96 12.56
CA ALA A 250 -19.84 -18.79 13.90
C ALA A 250 -19.12 -19.68 14.92
N THR A 251 -18.71 -19.11 16.04
CA THR A 251 -17.92 -19.82 17.08
C THR A 251 -18.78 -20.54 18.12
N GLY A 252 -20.08 -20.26 18.16
CA GLY A 252 -20.99 -20.71 19.25
C GLY A 252 -20.96 -19.79 20.47
N ALA A 253 -19.91 -18.95 20.63
CA ALA A 253 -19.89 -17.93 21.68
C ALA A 253 -20.88 -16.80 21.33
N ARG A 254 -21.50 -16.23 22.35
CA ARG A 254 -22.41 -15.09 22.20
C ARG A 254 -21.77 -13.82 22.74
N GLY A 255 -22.02 -12.73 22.06
CA GLY A 255 -21.55 -11.42 22.45
C GLY A 255 -22.38 -10.32 21.77
N ILE A 256 -22.00 -9.08 21.96
CA ILE A 256 -22.65 -7.95 21.30
C ILE A 256 -22.36 -8.03 19.81
N THR A 257 -23.40 -8.21 19.00
CA THR A 257 -23.34 -8.25 17.53
C THR A 257 -23.87 -6.98 16.87
N GLY A 258 -24.46 -6.09 17.66
CA GLY A 258 -24.99 -4.81 17.20
C GLY A 258 -25.72 -4.08 18.31
N TYR A 259 -26.40 -3.01 17.93
CA TYR A 259 -27.27 -2.21 18.80
C TYR A 259 -28.57 -1.91 18.05
N ASN A 260 -29.69 -1.85 18.75
CA ASN A 260 -30.95 -1.42 18.14
C ASN A 260 -31.03 0.12 18.01
N ALA A 261 -32.12 0.62 17.45
CA ALA A 261 -32.34 2.07 17.26
C ALA A 261 -32.32 2.90 18.56
N ALA A 262 -32.59 2.25 19.72
CA ALA A 262 -32.50 2.88 21.02
C ALA A 262 -31.15 2.76 21.72
N GLY A 263 -30.11 2.25 21.01
CA GLY A 263 -28.77 2.06 21.55
C GLY A 263 -28.61 0.85 22.48
N ILE A 264 -29.61 -0.05 22.54
CA ILE A 264 -29.57 -1.23 23.40
C ILE A 264 -28.76 -2.33 22.71
N PRO A 265 -27.77 -2.94 23.40
CA PRO A 265 -26.95 -4.02 22.84
C PRO A 265 -27.80 -5.20 22.36
N GLN A 266 -27.53 -5.66 21.13
CA GLN A 266 -28.09 -6.89 20.60
C GLN A 266 -27.04 -8.00 20.70
N TYR A 267 -27.45 -9.13 21.31
CA TYR A 267 -26.55 -10.26 21.50
C TYR A 267 -26.82 -11.35 20.49
N GLY A 268 -25.75 -11.84 19.85
CA GLY A 268 -25.80 -12.91 18.85
C GLY A 268 -24.55 -13.77 18.84
N ALA A 269 -24.45 -14.66 17.89
CA ALA A 269 -23.27 -15.49 17.69
C ALA A 269 -22.07 -14.66 17.22
N LEU A 270 -20.93 -14.81 17.90
CA LEU A 270 -19.65 -14.27 17.46
C LEU A 270 -19.06 -15.18 16.39
N SER A 271 -18.26 -14.59 15.51
CA SER A 271 -17.61 -15.29 14.40
C SER A 271 -16.08 -15.09 14.43
N SER A 272 -15.36 -16.08 13.92
CA SER A 272 -13.90 -16.03 13.84
C SER A 272 -13.40 -16.67 12.53
N ILE A 273 -12.09 -16.81 12.39
CA ILE A 273 -11.46 -17.50 11.26
C ILE A 273 -11.79 -18.99 11.35
N ALA A 274 -12.21 -19.58 10.23
CA ALA A 274 -12.42 -21.02 10.13
C ALA A 274 -11.07 -21.76 10.25
N LYS A 275 -11.01 -22.77 11.11
CA LYS A 275 -9.80 -23.60 11.29
C LYS A 275 -9.66 -24.60 10.12
N ILE A 276 -9.21 -24.08 9.00
CA ILE A 276 -8.91 -24.83 7.78
C ILE A 276 -7.38 -24.80 7.58
N ALA A 277 -6.82 -25.82 6.94
CA ALA A 277 -5.40 -25.88 6.70
C ALA A 277 -4.91 -24.60 5.94
N PRO A 278 -3.82 -23.96 6.38
CA PRO A 278 -3.30 -22.78 5.70
C PRO A 278 -3.02 -23.06 4.22
N GLY A 279 -3.37 -22.11 3.36
CA GLY A 279 -3.16 -22.21 1.92
C GLY A 279 -4.13 -23.11 1.17
N THR A 280 -5.19 -23.63 1.82
CA THR A 280 -6.25 -24.34 1.10
C THR A 280 -6.99 -23.40 0.17
N PHE A 281 -7.10 -23.75 -1.10
CA PHE A 281 -7.76 -22.96 -2.14
C PHE A 281 -9.16 -23.51 -2.43
N TYR A 282 -10.16 -22.66 -2.37
CA TYR A 282 -11.54 -23.01 -2.69
C TYR A 282 -12.10 -22.25 -3.89
N GLY A 283 -11.25 -21.57 -4.64
CA GLY A 283 -11.61 -20.88 -5.86
C GLY A 283 -11.94 -21.84 -7.01
N THR A 284 -12.07 -21.28 -8.18
CA THR A 284 -12.30 -22.00 -9.43
C THR A 284 -11.20 -21.67 -10.43
N GLU A 285 -11.01 -22.51 -11.42
CA GLU A 285 -10.10 -22.25 -12.55
C GLU A 285 -10.45 -20.97 -13.31
N SER A 286 -11.71 -20.53 -13.19
CA SER A 286 -12.20 -19.28 -13.80
C SER A 286 -11.80 -18.02 -13.01
N ASP A 287 -11.24 -18.14 -11.81
CA ASP A 287 -10.83 -17.00 -11.01
C ASP A 287 -9.54 -16.41 -11.60
N VAL A 288 -9.53 -15.09 -11.84
CA VAL A 288 -8.40 -14.40 -12.47
C VAL A 288 -8.17 -13.02 -11.85
N LEU A 289 -6.92 -12.61 -11.81
CA LEU A 289 -6.47 -11.26 -11.53
C LEU A 289 -5.43 -10.86 -12.59
N LEU A 290 -5.90 -10.27 -13.68
CA LEU A 290 -5.04 -9.77 -14.75
C LEU A 290 -4.71 -8.31 -14.48
N GLY A 291 -3.45 -7.94 -14.69
CA GLY A 291 -2.99 -6.57 -14.51
C GLY A 291 -1.93 -6.19 -15.54
N LYS A 292 -1.98 -4.95 -16.00
CA LYS A 292 -0.94 -4.37 -16.83
C LYS A 292 -0.66 -2.94 -16.36
N ALA A 293 0.58 -2.64 -16.06
CA ALA A 293 1.03 -1.30 -15.72
C ALA A 293 2.15 -0.90 -16.68
N THR A 294 1.97 0.21 -17.40
CA THR A 294 2.98 0.72 -18.32
C THR A 294 3.05 2.23 -18.17
N TYR A 295 4.22 2.76 -17.82
CA TYR A 295 4.44 4.19 -17.74
C TYR A 295 5.85 4.60 -18.18
N GLY A 296 5.94 5.84 -18.65
CA GLY A 296 7.21 6.53 -18.85
C GLY A 296 7.38 7.64 -17.84
N ASN A 297 8.61 7.91 -17.45
CA ASN A 297 8.99 9.02 -16.58
C ASN A 297 10.20 9.76 -17.12
N ALA A 298 10.23 11.06 -16.83
CA ALA A 298 11.40 11.91 -17.07
C ALA A 298 11.59 12.86 -15.90
N ALA A 299 12.83 13.13 -15.55
CA ALA A 299 13.20 14.10 -14.53
C ALA A 299 14.38 14.94 -15.02
N TRP A 300 14.35 16.23 -14.68
CA TRP A 300 15.43 17.17 -14.86
C TRP A 300 15.71 17.87 -13.54
N THR A 301 16.97 17.90 -13.18
CA THR A 301 17.46 18.61 -12.00
C THR A 301 18.47 19.65 -12.46
N HIS A 302 18.21 20.92 -12.13
CA HIS A 302 19.13 22.03 -12.38
C HIS A 302 19.67 22.55 -11.07
N ARG A 303 20.99 22.61 -10.96
CA ARG A 303 21.71 23.15 -9.80
C ARG A 303 22.25 24.53 -10.13
N PHE A 304 21.78 25.54 -9.41
CA PHE A 304 22.18 26.92 -9.59
C PHE A 304 23.54 27.18 -8.90
N ASP A 305 24.23 28.25 -9.33
CA ASP A 305 25.53 28.61 -8.75
C ASP A 305 25.46 29.00 -7.28
N ASP A 306 24.29 29.38 -6.77
CA ASP A 306 24.05 29.73 -5.37
C ASP A 306 23.67 28.51 -4.51
N GLY A 307 23.81 27.29 -5.03
CA GLY A 307 23.50 26.04 -4.35
C GLY A 307 22.01 25.70 -4.28
N SER A 308 21.13 26.51 -4.86
CA SER A 308 19.71 26.13 -4.99
C SER A 308 19.53 25.09 -6.10
N GLU A 309 18.43 24.33 -6.02
CA GLU A 309 18.10 23.29 -6.96
C GLU A 309 16.65 23.42 -7.44
N LEU A 310 16.43 23.25 -8.73
CA LEU A 310 15.12 23.09 -9.34
C LEU A 310 15.02 21.67 -9.91
N ARG A 311 14.08 20.89 -9.41
CA ARG A 311 13.80 19.57 -9.93
C ARG A 311 12.40 19.52 -10.54
N THR A 312 12.32 19.19 -11.82
CA THR A 312 11.07 18.99 -12.55
C THR A 312 10.98 17.55 -13.01
N GLN A 313 9.85 16.90 -12.76
CA GLN A 313 9.61 15.51 -13.15
C GLN A 313 8.21 15.33 -13.72
N ILE A 314 8.08 14.43 -14.67
CA ILE A 314 6.83 14.02 -15.29
C ILE A 314 6.75 12.50 -15.32
N ARG A 315 5.56 11.96 -15.07
CA ARG A 315 5.22 10.55 -15.29
C ARG A 315 3.89 10.46 -16.01
N SER A 316 3.80 9.62 -17.05
CA SER A 316 2.55 9.33 -17.76
C SER A 316 2.43 7.86 -18.05
N GLY A 317 1.24 7.29 -17.84
CA GLY A 317 1.05 5.86 -18.02
C GLY A 317 -0.40 5.40 -18.08
N THR A 318 -0.53 4.11 -18.43
CA THR A 318 -1.79 3.39 -18.53
C THR A 318 -1.73 2.14 -17.65
N PHE A 319 -2.86 1.84 -17.01
CA PHE A 319 -2.99 0.74 -16.07
C PHE A 319 -4.32 0.03 -16.34
N ASP A 320 -4.24 -1.27 -16.56
CA ASP A 320 -5.41 -2.11 -16.82
C ASP A 320 -5.50 -3.17 -15.72
N ARG A 321 -6.72 -3.46 -15.27
CA ARG A 321 -6.99 -4.55 -14.36
C ARG A 321 -8.27 -5.26 -14.75
N THR A 322 -8.23 -6.59 -14.76
CA THR A 322 -9.42 -7.44 -14.89
C THR A 322 -9.43 -8.41 -13.73
N GLN A 323 -10.56 -8.51 -13.06
CA GLN A 323 -10.71 -9.40 -11.92
C GLN A 323 -12.00 -10.21 -11.98
N GLN A 324 -11.89 -11.44 -11.52
CA GLN A 324 -12.98 -12.34 -11.20
C GLN A 324 -12.50 -13.24 -10.06
N SER A 325 -13.24 -13.31 -8.97
CA SER A 325 -12.83 -14.11 -7.84
C SER A 325 -14.01 -14.77 -7.13
N SER A 326 -13.77 -15.98 -6.64
CA SER A 326 -14.71 -16.72 -5.80
C SER A 326 -14.60 -16.28 -4.34
N VAL A 327 -15.69 -16.39 -3.59
CA VAL A 327 -15.73 -16.29 -2.12
C VAL A 327 -16.27 -17.59 -1.58
N ALA A 328 -15.50 -18.28 -0.75
CA ALA A 328 -15.91 -19.51 -0.11
C ALA A 328 -16.81 -19.22 1.11
N GLY A 329 -17.97 -19.84 1.13
CA GLY A 329 -18.90 -19.83 2.24
C GLY A 329 -19.18 -21.25 2.73
N PHE A 330 -19.85 -21.36 3.88
CA PHE A 330 -20.22 -22.65 4.45
C PHE A 330 -21.68 -22.98 4.13
N GLY A 331 -21.89 -24.12 3.47
CA GLY A 331 -23.22 -24.65 3.20
C GLY A 331 -23.82 -25.36 4.43
N THR A 332 -25.08 -25.72 4.30
CA THR A 332 -25.74 -26.60 5.27
C THR A 332 -25.26 -28.03 5.06
N THR A 333 -24.72 -28.67 6.08
CA THR A 333 -24.28 -30.06 6.02
C THR A 333 -25.22 -30.89 6.87
N PHE A 334 -25.85 -31.92 6.29
CA PHE A 334 -26.87 -32.76 6.94
C PHE A 334 -28.01 -31.96 7.60
N GLY A 335 -28.47 -30.88 6.95
CA GLY A 335 -29.53 -30.02 7.44
C GLY A 335 -29.13 -29.07 8.56
N GLN A 336 -27.87 -29.06 9.02
CA GLN A 336 -27.37 -28.19 10.07
C GLN A 336 -26.53 -27.03 9.50
N THR A 337 -26.72 -25.84 10.05
CA THR A 337 -25.87 -24.69 9.75
C THR A 337 -24.44 -24.95 10.25
N THR A 338 -23.46 -24.71 9.41
CA THR A 338 -22.05 -24.91 9.76
C THR A 338 -21.57 -23.87 10.78
N THR A 339 -20.95 -24.35 11.84
CA THR A 339 -20.31 -23.56 12.90
C THR A 339 -18.89 -24.10 13.12
N ALA A 340 -18.09 -23.39 13.90
CA ALA A 340 -16.74 -23.85 14.24
C ALA A 340 -16.73 -25.20 15.00
N ALA A 341 -17.82 -25.54 15.70
CA ALA A 341 -17.93 -26.79 16.44
C ALA A 341 -18.22 -28.02 15.55
N ASN A 342 -18.94 -27.86 14.44
CA ASN A 342 -19.29 -28.94 13.53
C ASN A 342 -18.54 -28.87 12.18
N LEU A 343 -17.54 -27.98 12.06
CA LEU A 343 -16.67 -27.91 10.89
C LEU A 343 -15.88 -29.21 10.73
N SER A 344 -15.99 -29.85 9.59
CA SER A 344 -15.34 -31.12 9.28
C SER A 344 -14.89 -31.17 7.81
N GLY A 345 -14.15 -32.21 7.45
CA GLY A 345 -13.75 -32.44 6.06
C GLY A 345 -14.93 -32.60 5.09
N ALA A 346 -16.07 -33.10 5.58
CA ALA A 346 -17.30 -33.26 4.78
C ALA A 346 -18.13 -31.98 4.67
N THR A 347 -17.75 -30.90 5.35
CA THR A 347 -18.48 -29.63 5.28
C THR A 347 -18.52 -29.12 3.86
N ILE A 348 -19.71 -28.79 3.38
CA ILE A 348 -19.93 -28.22 2.06
C ILE A 348 -19.41 -26.79 2.04
N ILE A 349 -18.58 -26.49 1.06
CA ILE A 349 -18.14 -25.13 0.70
C ILE A 349 -18.99 -24.64 -0.48
N THR A 350 -19.74 -23.60 -0.22
CA THR A 350 -20.46 -22.87 -1.26
C THR A 350 -19.53 -21.82 -1.87
N ARG A 351 -19.62 -21.62 -3.17
CA ARG A 351 -18.80 -20.64 -3.89
C ARG A 351 -19.69 -19.50 -4.40
N GLY A 352 -19.62 -18.36 -3.70
CA GLY A 352 -20.09 -17.08 -4.21
C GLY A 352 -18.99 -16.37 -5.01
N GLY A 353 -19.18 -15.12 -5.35
CA GLY A 353 -18.12 -14.32 -5.95
C GLY A 353 -18.60 -13.00 -6.52
N LEU A 354 -17.65 -12.12 -6.82
CA LEU A 354 -17.93 -10.87 -7.50
C LEU A 354 -18.21 -11.10 -8.97
N THR A 355 -19.06 -10.24 -9.51
CA THR A 355 -19.22 -10.08 -10.94
C THR A 355 -17.88 -9.68 -11.55
N PRO A 356 -17.45 -10.28 -12.67
CA PRO A 356 -16.23 -9.89 -13.35
C PRO A 356 -16.20 -8.39 -13.63
N ARG A 357 -15.07 -7.76 -13.36
CA ARG A 357 -14.86 -6.33 -13.52
C ARG A 357 -13.56 -6.05 -14.27
N LYS A 358 -13.58 -5.04 -15.12
CA LYS A 358 -12.41 -4.47 -15.76
C LYS A 358 -12.31 -3.00 -15.39
N ASP A 359 -11.13 -2.56 -15.02
CA ASP A 359 -10.78 -1.15 -14.75
C ASP A 359 -9.67 -0.73 -15.71
N GLU A 360 -9.80 0.43 -16.30
CA GLU A 360 -8.76 1.11 -17.09
C GLU A 360 -8.46 2.45 -16.45
N TYR A 361 -7.18 2.75 -16.27
CA TYR A 361 -6.73 4.01 -15.71
C TYR A 361 -5.62 4.63 -16.56
N LYS A 362 -5.70 5.95 -16.75
CA LYS A 362 -4.65 6.77 -17.39
C LYS A 362 -4.32 7.93 -16.46
N GLY A 363 -3.04 8.14 -16.21
CA GLY A 363 -2.57 9.24 -15.37
C GLY A 363 -1.35 9.93 -15.94
N THR A 364 -1.36 11.27 -15.89
CA THR A 364 -0.19 12.10 -16.18
C THR A 364 0.02 13.04 -15.01
N TYR A 365 1.23 13.06 -14.47
CA TYR A 365 1.65 13.82 -13.30
C TYR A 365 2.86 14.65 -13.64
N LEU A 366 2.82 15.93 -13.30
CA LEU A 366 3.92 16.89 -13.41
C LEU A 366 4.18 17.46 -12.01
N GLN A 367 5.44 17.55 -11.64
CA GLN A 367 5.87 18.17 -10.39
C GLN A 367 7.15 18.95 -10.62
N SER A 368 7.23 20.16 -10.05
CA SER A 368 8.42 21.00 -10.10
C SER A 368 8.67 21.57 -8.70
N ASP A 369 9.83 21.25 -8.14
CA ASP A 369 10.27 21.58 -6.79
C ASP A 369 11.51 22.45 -6.85
N TYR A 370 11.46 23.62 -6.22
CA TYR A 370 12.62 24.48 -5.99
C TYR A 370 13.04 24.37 -4.51
N SER A 371 14.29 24.06 -4.27
CA SER A 371 14.88 24.00 -2.95
C SER A 371 16.07 24.94 -2.82
N LYS A 372 16.20 25.58 -1.67
CA LYS A 372 17.30 26.52 -1.40
C LYS A 372 17.67 26.53 0.08
N GLU A 373 18.96 26.45 0.35
CA GLU A 373 19.51 26.85 1.64
C GLU A 373 19.93 28.31 1.60
N ALA A 374 19.49 29.11 2.56
CA ALA A 374 19.79 30.53 2.64
C ALA A 374 20.11 30.92 4.10
N THR A 375 20.97 31.92 4.25
CA THR A 375 21.24 32.53 5.57
C THR A 375 20.80 33.98 5.51
N TRP A 376 19.85 34.34 6.41
CA TRP A 376 19.35 35.70 6.54
C TRP A 376 19.60 36.18 7.98
N GLY A 377 20.56 37.10 8.14
CA GLY A 377 20.98 37.53 9.44
C GLY A 377 21.62 36.37 10.23
N SER A 378 21.05 36.03 11.37
CA SER A 378 21.50 34.93 12.24
C SER A 378 20.77 33.60 11.98
N THR A 379 19.78 33.57 11.08
CA THR A 379 18.95 32.38 10.82
C THR A 379 19.37 31.67 9.53
N LYS A 380 19.33 30.33 9.57
CA LYS A 380 19.49 29.51 8.37
C LYS A 380 18.14 28.97 7.95
N HIS A 381 17.85 29.03 6.67
CA HIS A 381 16.58 28.65 6.06
C HIS A 381 16.79 27.49 5.10
N GLN A 382 15.92 26.47 5.15
CA GLN A 382 15.80 25.43 4.15
C GLN A 382 14.41 25.57 3.51
N ILE A 383 14.39 26.28 2.38
CA ILE A 383 13.18 26.64 1.66
C ILE A 383 12.85 25.54 0.65
N LEU A 384 11.58 25.17 0.61
CA LEU A 384 10.98 24.34 -0.44
C LEU A 384 9.76 25.06 -0.99
N ALA A 385 9.74 25.30 -2.30
CA ALA A 385 8.58 25.83 -3.00
C ALA A 385 8.30 24.98 -4.23
N GLY A 386 7.04 24.75 -4.57
CA GLY A 386 6.78 23.91 -5.73
C GLY A 386 5.36 24.00 -6.24
N ILE A 387 5.19 23.42 -7.40
CA ILE A 387 3.92 23.24 -8.08
C ILE A 387 3.78 21.80 -8.51
N ASP A 388 2.56 21.28 -8.49
CA ASP A 388 2.25 20.04 -9.17
C ASP A 388 0.94 20.15 -9.95
N ALA A 389 0.80 19.31 -10.97
CA ALA A 389 -0.38 19.19 -11.78
C ALA A 389 -0.62 17.73 -12.13
N SER A 390 -1.88 17.33 -12.24
CA SER A 390 -2.22 16.01 -12.74
C SER A 390 -3.44 16.04 -13.66
N LYS A 391 -3.46 15.06 -14.59
CA LYS A 391 -4.63 14.66 -15.35
C LYS A 391 -4.85 13.17 -15.13
N GLU A 392 -6.04 12.81 -14.69
CA GLU A 392 -6.43 11.45 -14.36
C GLU A 392 -7.70 11.08 -15.10
N GLU A 393 -7.75 9.89 -15.69
CA GLU A 393 -8.93 9.32 -16.36
C GLU A 393 -9.06 7.86 -15.91
N ALA A 394 -10.26 7.46 -15.52
CA ALA A 394 -10.55 6.09 -15.13
C ALA A 394 -11.90 5.64 -15.70
N ASN A 395 -11.94 4.43 -16.25
CA ASN A 395 -13.16 3.78 -16.69
C ASN A 395 -13.30 2.45 -15.97
N ARG A 396 -14.49 2.21 -15.47
CA ARG A 396 -14.89 0.92 -14.89
C ARG A 396 -15.92 0.25 -15.73
N TYR A 397 -15.67 -1.01 -16.04
CA TYR A 397 -16.59 -1.87 -16.77
C TYR A 397 -17.02 -3.00 -15.84
N GLN A 398 -18.32 -3.22 -15.75
CA GLN A 398 -18.87 -4.36 -15.01
C GLN A 398 -19.50 -5.35 -15.98
N ASN A 399 -19.31 -6.62 -15.71
CA ASN A 399 -20.13 -7.64 -16.35
C ASN A 399 -21.53 -7.56 -15.76
N SER A 400 -22.52 -7.39 -16.60
CA SER A 400 -23.94 -7.34 -16.21
C SER A 400 -24.49 -8.67 -15.63
N GLY A 401 -23.62 -9.60 -15.31
CA GLY A 401 -24.01 -10.95 -14.83
C GLY A 401 -24.52 -11.87 -15.93
N TYR A 402 -24.42 -11.45 -17.15
CA TYR A 402 -25.02 -12.11 -18.31
C TYR A 402 -23.92 -12.68 -19.22
N ILE A 403 -24.00 -13.95 -19.50
CA ILE A 403 -23.13 -14.65 -20.43
C ILE A 403 -23.99 -15.02 -21.67
N PHE A 404 -23.55 -14.65 -22.86
CA PHE A 404 -24.23 -15.07 -24.10
C PHE A 404 -24.03 -16.55 -24.29
N ASN A 405 -25.08 -17.33 -24.35
CA ASN A 405 -24.97 -18.66 -24.94
C ASN A 405 -25.12 -18.56 -26.47
N GLY A 406 -24.28 -19.26 -27.21
CA GLY A 406 -24.21 -19.21 -28.68
C GLY A 406 -25.50 -19.58 -29.42
N SER A 407 -26.57 -19.92 -28.71
CA SER A 407 -27.92 -20.19 -29.26
C SER A 407 -28.85 -18.99 -29.22
N GLY A 408 -28.40 -17.79 -28.83
CA GLY A 408 -29.16 -16.54 -28.85
C GLY A 408 -30.33 -16.48 -27.86
N ARG A 409 -30.39 -17.39 -26.90
CA ARG A 409 -31.44 -17.44 -25.89
C ARG A 409 -30.87 -17.30 -24.50
N GLY A 410 -31.13 -16.14 -23.91
CA GLY A 410 -31.02 -15.93 -22.47
C GLY A 410 -29.59 -15.84 -21.93
N LEU A 411 -29.49 -14.97 -21.01
CA LEU A 411 -28.32 -14.63 -20.22
C LEU A 411 -28.35 -15.50 -18.95
N VAL A 412 -27.35 -16.34 -18.75
CA VAL A 412 -27.25 -17.22 -17.58
C VAL A 412 -26.12 -16.72 -16.72
N LEU A 413 -26.40 -16.37 -15.45
CA LEU A 413 -25.40 -16.20 -14.43
C LEU A 413 -24.63 -17.52 -14.28
N GLY A 414 -23.33 -17.51 -14.54
CA GLY A 414 -22.49 -18.65 -14.28
C GLY A 414 -22.54 -19.02 -12.78
N THR A 415 -22.92 -20.26 -12.49
CA THR A 415 -22.86 -20.77 -11.11
C THR A 415 -21.52 -21.44 -10.87
N ARG A 416 -20.96 -21.20 -9.70
CA ARG A 416 -19.77 -21.90 -9.23
C ARG A 416 -20.19 -23.19 -8.51
N PRO A 417 -19.73 -24.37 -8.92
CA PRO A 417 -20.09 -25.62 -8.24
C PRO A 417 -19.59 -25.63 -6.80
N ASN A 418 -20.37 -26.23 -5.90
CA ASN A 418 -19.95 -26.44 -4.51
C ASN A 418 -18.81 -27.46 -4.46
N THR A 419 -18.05 -27.43 -3.36
CA THR A 419 -17.00 -28.40 -3.04
C THR A 419 -17.07 -28.76 -1.55
N ILE A 420 -16.10 -29.49 -1.04
CA ILE A 420 -15.99 -29.84 0.40
C ILE A 420 -14.66 -29.41 0.97
N VAL A 421 -14.60 -29.27 2.30
CA VAL A 421 -13.39 -28.81 3.01
C VAL A 421 -12.20 -29.73 2.78
N ALA A 422 -12.36 -31.05 2.84
CA ALA A 422 -11.25 -32.02 2.71
C ALA A 422 -10.71 -32.21 1.30
N ALA A 423 -11.53 -31.92 0.29
CA ALA A 423 -11.18 -32.15 -1.12
C ALA A 423 -11.73 -31.02 -1.98
N PRO A 424 -11.09 -29.85 -2.00
CA PRO A 424 -11.49 -28.75 -2.85
C PRO A 424 -11.32 -29.12 -4.33
N ASP A 425 -12.39 -28.94 -5.11
CA ASP A 425 -12.34 -29.07 -6.57
C ASP A 425 -11.84 -27.78 -7.18
N ASN A 426 -10.54 -27.67 -7.40
CA ASN A 426 -9.90 -26.47 -7.93
C ASN A 426 -9.99 -26.36 -9.46
N GLY A 427 -10.25 -27.48 -10.16
CA GLY A 427 -10.47 -27.54 -11.60
C GLY A 427 -11.90 -27.17 -12.01
N ALA A 428 -12.79 -26.91 -11.04
CA ALA A 428 -14.14 -26.49 -11.36
C ALA A 428 -14.14 -25.12 -12.06
N THR A 429 -14.93 -25.02 -13.12
CA THR A 429 -15.15 -23.77 -13.86
C THR A 429 -16.54 -23.20 -13.58
N LEU A 430 -16.73 -21.93 -13.88
CA LEU A 430 -18.07 -21.36 -13.95
C LEU A 430 -18.90 -22.13 -14.98
N SER A 431 -20.10 -22.55 -14.61
CA SER A 431 -21.03 -23.13 -15.59
C SER A 431 -21.30 -22.10 -16.68
N GLY A 432 -21.13 -22.50 -17.93
CA GLY A 432 -21.19 -21.59 -19.08
C GLY A 432 -19.83 -20.92 -19.43
N SER A 433 -18.71 -21.50 -19.00
CA SER A 433 -17.35 -20.99 -19.22
C SER A 433 -16.89 -20.85 -20.69
N GLY A 434 -17.62 -21.38 -21.65
CA GLY A 434 -17.37 -21.10 -23.07
C GLY A 434 -17.93 -19.74 -23.55
N LEU A 435 -18.45 -18.92 -22.64
CA LEU A 435 -19.14 -17.68 -22.94
C LEU A 435 -18.28 -16.49 -22.51
N LEU A 436 -18.01 -15.59 -23.42
CA LEU A 436 -17.24 -14.37 -23.12
C LEU A 436 -18.04 -13.42 -22.21
N PRO A 437 -17.44 -12.89 -21.14
CA PRO A 437 -18.11 -11.90 -20.31
C PRO A 437 -18.38 -10.63 -21.11
N LEU A 438 -19.64 -10.15 -21.07
CA LEU A 438 -20.01 -8.88 -21.67
C LEU A 438 -19.73 -7.76 -20.66
N TYR A 439 -18.66 -7.03 -20.87
CA TYR A 439 -18.34 -5.83 -20.10
C TYR A 439 -19.11 -4.63 -20.61
N ARG A 440 -19.74 -3.88 -19.69
CA ARG A 440 -20.45 -2.63 -19.98
C ARG A 440 -19.87 -1.52 -19.11
N ASP A 441 -19.88 -0.30 -19.64
CA ASP A 441 -19.50 0.88 -18.88
C ASP A 441 -20.34 0.96 -17.61
N SER A 442 -19.68 1.04 -16.45
CA SER A 442 -20.34 1.19 -15.16
C SER A 442 -20.16 2.61 -14.64
N SER A 443 -18.95 3.12 -14.69
CA SER A 443 -18.64 4.48 -14.32
C SER A 443 -17.38 4.98 -15.02
N GLY A 444 -17.30 6.29 -15.16
CA GLY A 444 -16.13 6.99 -15.68
C GLY A 444 -15.77 8.16 -14.76
N TYR A 445 -14.50 8.51 -14.76
CA TYR A 445 -13.94 9.62 -14.00
C TYR A 445 -12.87 10.30 -14.84
N ALA A 446 -12.93 11.64 -14.91
CA ALA A 446 -11.89 12.45 -15.52
C ALA A 446 -11.64 13.67 -14.64
N ALA A 447 -10.38 13.94 -14.28
CA ALA A 447 -10.05 15.06 -13.43
C ALA A 447 -8.72 15.69 -13.76
N LYS A 448 -8.63 16.99 -13.44
CA LYS A 448 -7.40 17.77 -13.40
C LYS A 448 -7.21 18.34 -12.01
N SER A 449 -6.00 18.23 -11.48
CA SER A 449 -5.63 18.87 -10.23
C SER A 449 -4.39 19.72 -10.36
N TYR A 450 -4.32 20.76 -9.54
CA TYR A 450 -3.20 21.68 -9.44
C TYR A 450 -2.92 21.94 -7.98
N GLY A 451 -1.65 21.96 -7.60
CA GLY A 451 -1.19 22.28 -6.26
C GLY A 451 -0.06 23.31 -6.30
N VAL A 452 -0.06 24.23 -5.35
CA VAL A 452 1.05 25.14 -5.10
C VAL A 452 1.39 25.10 -3.61
N TYR A 453 2.67 25.00 -3.27
CA TYR A 453 3.10 24.88 -1.89
C TYR A 453 4.41 25.62 -1.61
N PHE A 454 4.52 25.98 -0.35
CA PHE A 454 5.72 26.61 0.20
C PHE A 454 5.96 26.07 1.62
N GLN A 455 7.23 25.80 1.94
CA GLN A 455 7.67 25.38 3.25
C GLN A 455 9.03 26.00 3.55
N ASP A 456 9.25 26.37 4.81
CA ASP A 456 10.53 26.81 5.30
C ASP A 456 10.86 26.12 6.63
N LEU A 457 12.04 25.52 6.73
CA LEU A 457 12.62 25.02 7.96
C LEU A 457 13.72 26.01 8.41
N VAL A 458 13.40 26.80 9.41
CA VAL A 458 14.24 27.89 9.90
C VAL A 458 15.02 27.45 11.13
N GLN A 459 16.34 27.46 11.09
CA GLN A 459 17.19 27.34 12.27
C GLN A 459 17.25 28.70 12.98
N VAL A 460 16.50 28.82 14.07
CA VAL A 460 16.36 30.08 14.85
C VAL A 460 17.39 30.20 15.97
N ALA A 461 18.00 29.10 16.38
CA ALA A 461 19.11 29.02 17.33
C ALA A 461 19.97 27.80 17.02
N SER A 462 21.10 27.63 17.70
CA SER A 462 22.03 26.49 17.49
C SER A 462 21.30 25.15 17.48
N ASP A 463 20.37 24.97 18.41
CA ASP A 463 19.72 23.69 18.69
C ASP A 463 18.23 23.66 18.29
N TRP A 464 17.70 24.78 17.81
CA TRP A 464 16.27 24.92 17.55
C TRP A 464 15.98 25.24 16.10
N LYS A 465 15.07 24.44 15.51
CA LYS A 465 14.51 24.69 14.19
C LYS A 465 12.99 24.80 14.27
N ILE A 466 12.41 25.64 13.44
CA ILE A 466 10.96 25.83 13.30
C ILE A 466 10.58 25.55 11.86
N LEU A 467 9.60 24.69 11.65
CA LEU A 467 9.02 24.38 10.35
C LEU A 467 7.67 25.08 10.20
N GLY A 468 7.47 25.73 9.07
CA GLY A 468 6.17 26.21 8.62
C GLY A 468 5.94 25.85 7.17
N GLY A 469 4.75 25.41 6.81
CA GLY A 469 4.40 25.10 5.43
C GLY A 469 2.91 25.25 5.16
N VAL A 470 2.60 25.66 3.92
CA VAL A 470 1.24 25.86 3.42
C VAL A 470 1.13 25.39 1.99
N ARG A 471 -0.03 24.83 1.67
CA ARG A 471 -0.37 24.37 0.32
C ARG A 471 -1.81 24.68 0.00
N TYR A 472 -2.05 25.07 -1.26
CA TYR A 472 -3.39 25.17 -1.84
C TYR A 472 -3.53 24.18 -2.98
N ASP A 473 -4.61 23.44 -2.99
CA ASP A 473 -4.98 22.49 -4.04
C ASP A 473 -6.29 22.88 -4.69
N ARG A 474 -6.38 22.67 -6.00
CA ARG A 474 -7.60 22.78 -6.79
C ARG A 474 -7.81 21.50 -7.58
N LEU A 475 -8.99 20.91 -7.44
CA LEU A 475 -9.43 19.73 -8.19
C LEU A 475 -10.69 20.08 -8.99
N ASN A 476 -10.66 19.83 -10.31
CA ASN A 476 -11.84 19.91 -11.17
C ASN A 476 -11.95 18.60 -11.90
N GLY A 477 -13.17 18.03 -11.98
CA GLY A 477 -13.37 16.76 -12.64
C GLY A 477 -14.83 16.44 -12.85
N ASP A 478 -15.04 15.41 -13.67
CA ASP A 478 -16.34 14.88 -14.04
C ASP A 478 -16.42 13.44 -13.61
N PHE A 479 -17.52 13.05 -13.02
CA PHE A 479 -17.87 11.69 -12.72
C PHE A 479 -19.12 11.30 -13.49
N SER A 480 -19.05 10.19 -14.24
CA SER A 480 -20.18 9.65 -15.00
C SER A 480 -20.56 8.27 -14.46
N GLN A 481 -21.84 8.08 -14.18
CA GLN A 481 -22.41 6.78 -13.84
C GLN A 481 -23.36 6.35 -14.93
N TYR A 482 -23.21 5.11 -15.38
CA TYR A 482 -24.03 4.54 -16.44
C TYR A 482 -25.08 3.61 -15.84
N ALA A 483 -26.35 3.86 -16.17
CA ALA A 483 -27.46 3.00 -15.83
C ALA A 483 -28.00 2.33 -17.10
N TYR A 484 -28.24 1.03 -17.01
CA TYR A 484 -28.85 0.26 -18.08
C TYR A 484 -30.26 -0.12 -17.67
N THR A 485 -31.24 0.40 -18.39
CA THR A 485 -32.64 -0.01 -18.18
C THR A 485 -32.81 -1.44 -18.68
N ASN A 486 -33.32 -2.31 -17.82
CA ASN A 486 -33.80 -3.60 -18.28
C ASN A 486 -34.94 -3.36 -19.27
N PRO A 487 -34.89 -3.93 -20.48
CA PRO A 487 -36.00 -3.82 -21.39
C PRO A 487 -37.23 -4.44 -20.72
N SER A 488 -38.38 -3.82 -20.95
CA SER A 488 -39.67 -4.33 -20.49
C SER A 488 -39.88 -5.74 -21.02
N CYS A 489 -40.36 -6.63 -20.16
CA CYS A 489 -40.78 -7.94 -20.60
C CYS A 489 -41.93 -7.79 -21.60
N VAL A 490 -41.85 -8.44 -22.74
CA VAL A 490 -42.90 -8.40 -23.75
C VAL A 490 -43.55 -9.79 -23.86
N ASN A 491 -44.88 -9.84 -23.81
CA ASN A 491 -45.60 -11.05 -24.07
C ASN A 491 -45.44 -11.40 -25.56
N ARG A 492 -44.89 -12.56 -25.85
CA ARG A 492 -44.54 -12.99 -27.21
C ARG A 492 -45.75 -13.17 -28.13
N THR A 493 -46.91 -13.44 -27.54
CA THR A 493 -48.15 -13.71 -28.28
C THR A 493 -48.92 -12.43 -28.56
N THR A 494 -48.88 -11.46 -27.61
CA THR A 494 -49.69 -10.24 -27.71
C THR A 494 -48.89 -8.99 -28.01
N GLY A 495 -47.56 -9.03 -27.94
CA GLY A 495 -46.69 -7.86 -28.07
C GLY A 495 -46.80 -6.85 -26.91
N ALA A 496 -47.63 -7.12 -25.91
CA ALA A 496 -47.88 -6.21 -24.81
C ALA A 496 -46.70 -6.20 -23.82
N THR A 497 -46.32 -5.03 -23.32
CA THR A 497 -45.33 -4.86 -22.26
C THR A 497 -45.91 -5.40 -20.95
N ILE A 498 -45.19 -6.34 -20.32
CA ILE A 498 -45.55 -6.90 -19.03
C ILE A 498 -44.78 -6.11 -17.98
N ALA A 499 -45.46 -5.60 -16.94
CA ALA A 499 -44.79 -4.99 -15.79
C ALA A 499 -43.83 -6.00 -15.16
N THR A 500 -42.57 -5.60 -14.96
CA THR A 500 -41.49 -6.45 -14.49
C THR A 500 -41.81 -7.01 -13.09
N PRO A 501 -42.00 -8.32 -12.92
CA PRO A 501 -42.04 -8.91 -11.59
C PRO A 501 -40.68 -8.78 -10.92
N THR A 502 -40.64 -8.66 -9.60
CA THR A 502 -39.45 -8.51 -8.76
C THR A 502 -38.39 -9.61 -8.94
N ASN A 503 -38.69 -10.71 -9.62
CA ASN A 503 -37.83 -11.88 -9.80
C ASN A 503 -37.51 -12.24 -11.26
N GLY A 504 -37.56 -11.26 -12.18
CA GLY A 504 -37.32 -11.51 -13.60
C GLY A 504 -38.57 -11.95 -14.39
N CYS A 505 -38.47 -12.00 -15.70
CA CYS A 505 -39.58 -12.38 -16.59
C CYS A 505 -39.84 -13.88 -16.49
N GLN A 506 -40.70 -14.34 -15.58
CA GLN A 506 -41.20 -15.71 -15.57
C GLN A 506 -42.30 -15.84 -16.64
N GLY A 507 -42.09 -16.73 -17.61
CA GLY A 507 -43.06 -17.08 -18.64
C GLY A 507 -43.09 -16.16 -19.86
N GLY A 508 -42.28 -15.14 -19.96
CA GLY A 508 -42.13 -14.26 -21.11
C GLY A 508 -40.77 -14.41 -21.78
N VAL A 509 -40.72 -14.40 -23.10
CA VAL A 509 -39.44 -14.42 -23.82
C VAL A 509 -38.87 -13.01 -23.87
N GLN A 510 -37.73 -12.82 -23.24
CA GLN A 510 -36.97 -11.60 -23.30
C GLN A 510 -36.27 -11.52 -24.68
N LEU A 511 -36.61 -10.56 -25.50
CA LEU A 511 -35.93 -10.31 -26.77
C LEU A 511 -34.88 -9.22 -26.57
N TYR A 512 -33.65 -9.63 -26.30
CA TYR A 512 -32.51 -8.73 -26.41
C TYR A 512 -31.92 -8.80 -27.81
N ARG A 513 -31.84 -7.66 -28.47
CA ARG A 513 -30.90 -7.51 -29.58
C ARG A 513 -29.60 -6.95 -29.00
N PRO A 514 -28.44 -7.59 -29.24
CA PRO A 514 -27.16 -6.99 -28.92
C PRO A 514 -27.07 -5.59 -29.52
N GLY A 515 -26.73 -4.59 -28.74
CA GLY A 515 -26.59 -3.20 -29.18
C GLY A 515 -27.85 -2.32 -29.05
N SER A 516 -29.01 -2.83 -28.60
CA SER A 516 -30.24 -2.03 -28.47
C SER A 516 -30.43 -1.32 -27.12
N ILE A 517 -29.51 -1.50 -26.13
CA ILE A 517 -29.60 -0.85 -24.85
C ILE A 517 -28.53 0.23 -24.81
N LEU A 518 -28.94 1.47 -24.98
CA LEU A 518 -28.10 2.63 -24.78
C LEU A 518 -28.03 2.91 -23.29
N PRO A 519 -26.83 3.11 -22.72
CA PRO A 519 -26.70 3.53 -21.34
C PRO A 519 -27.24 4.93 -21.17
N THR A 520 -27.97 5.16 -20.07
CA THR A 520 -28.24 6.51 -19.60
C THR A 520 -27.07 6.94 -18.73
N ALA A 521 -26.35 7.97 -19.15
CA ALA A 521 -25.25 8.53 -18.36
C ALA A 521 -25.78 9.66 -17.48
N THR A 522 -25.47 9.59 -16.19
CA THR A 522 -25.60 10.73 -15.26
C THR A 522 -24.19 11.25 -14.98
N THR A 523 -23.92 12.48 -15.43
CA THR A 523 -22.63 13.14 -15.19
C THR A 523 -22.76 14.17 -14.08
N THR A 524 -21.81 14.18 -13.18
CA THR A 524 -21.72 15.14 -12.09
C THR A 524 -20.36 15.82 -12.10
N GLU A 525 -20.38 17.15 -12.13
CA GLU A 525 -19.15 17.96 -12.06
C GLU A 525 -18.70 18.14 -10.62
N LEU A 526 -17.39 18.06 -10.42
CA LEU A 526 -16.73 18.35 -9.15
C LEU A 526 -15.76 19.50 -9.30
N SER A 527 -15.84 20.46 -8.39
CA SER A 527 -14.90 21.57 -8.32
C SER A 527 -14.62 21.89 -6.86
N GLN A 528 -13.43 21.50 -6.39
CA GLN A 528 -13.04 21.65 -4.97
C GLN A 528 -11.68 22.32 -4.84
N GLY A 529 -11.57 23.23 -3.86
CA GLY A 529 -10.30 23.81 -3.41
C GLY A 529 -10.09 23.53 -1.92
N ALA A 530 -8.85 23.31 -1.52
CA ALA A 530 -8.52 23.08 -0.11
C ALA A 530 -7.13 23.61 0.25
N TRP A 531 -7.01 24.07 1.49
CA TRP A 531 -5.76 24.46 2.10
C TRP A 531 -5.26 23.34 3.04
N SER A 532 -3.95 23.11 3.03
CA SER A 532 -3.28 22.21 3.96
C SER A 532 -2.12 22.95 4.63
N TYR A 533 -1.87 22.61 5.89
CA TYR A 533 -0.86 23.27 6.72
C TYR A 533 0.01 22.25 7.41
N ARG A 534 1.26 22.64 7.65
CA ARG A 534 2.23 21.91 8.46
C ARG A 534 3.01 22.91 9.30
N ALA A 535 3.16 22.59 10.59
CA ALA A 535 4.02 23.34 11.51
C ALA A 535 4.78 22.37 12.41
N GLY A 536 5.97 22.73 12.80
CA GLY A 536 6.77 21.90 13.68
C GLY A 536 7.89 22.66 14.36
N VAL A 537 8.31 22.14 15.51
CA VAL A 537 9.47 22.60 16.23
C VAL A 537 10.40 21.41 16.43
N LEU A 538 11.68 21.59 16.12
CA LEU A 538 12.71 20.60 16.39
C LEU A 538 13.70 21.17 17.41
N TYR A 539 14.04 20.33 18.38
CA TYR A 539 15.12 20.56 19.32
C TYR A 539 16.22 19.54 19.09
N GLN A 540 17.40 20.00 18.69
CA GLN A 540 18.53 19.18 18.26
C GLN A 540 19.81 19.54 19.01
N PRO A 541 19.92 19.18 20.32
CA PRO A 541 21.03 19.57 21.15
C PRO A 541 22.39 18.97 20.71
N THR A 542 22.32 17.85 19.97
CA THR A 542 23.52 17.21 19.41
C THR A 542 23.21 16.68 18.01
N ILE A 543 24.23 16.29 17.25
CA ILE A 543 24.06 15.63 15.96
C ILE A 543 23.32 14.29 16.06
N ALA A 544 23.41 13.63 17.22
CA ALA A 544 22.81 12.33 17.48
C ALA A 544 21.37 12.40 18.02
N GLN A 545 20.85 13.59 18.30
CA GLN A 545 19.55 13.75 18.95
C GLN A 545 18.68 14.75 18.21
N SER A 546 17.44 14.41 17.99
CA SER A 546 16.41 15.29 17.42
C SER A 546 15.07 14.99 18.05
N TYR A 547 14.48 15.95 18.72
CA TYR A 547 13.14 15.90 19.31
C TYR A 547 12.23 16.81 18.50
N HIS A 548 10.98 16.43 18.31
CA HIS A 548 10.05 17.25 17.56
C HIS A 548 8.64 17.25 18.15
N LEU A 549 7.98 18.38 17.99
CA LEU A 549 6.53 18.52 18.13
C LEU A 549 6.00 19.04 16.80
N SER A 550 4.98 18.38 16.25
CA SER A 550 4.42 18.78 14.95
C SER A 550 2.91 18.75 14.94
N TYR A 551 2.37 19.60 14.07
CA TYR A 551 0.96 19.66 13.68
C TYR A 551 0.88 19.62 12.16
N SER A 552 0.01 18.78 11.61
CA SER A 552 -0.24 18.71 10.17
C SER A 552 -1.70 18.43 9.87
N THR A 553 -2.14 18.88 8.70
CA THR A 553 -3.51 18.70 8.21
C THR A 553 -3.52 17.96 6.89
N SER A 554 -4.64 17.30 6.61
CA SER A 554 -4.91 16.70 5.30
C SER A 554 -6.38 16.87 4.95
N PHE A 555 -6.66 16.73 3.66
CA PHE A 555 -8.01 16.65 3.15
C PHE A 555 -8.12 15.53 2.11
N ASN A 556 -9.32 14.94 1.98
CA ASN A 556 -9.63 14.00 0.93
C ASN A 556 -10.87 14.45 0.18
N SER A 557 -10.76 14.53 -1.14
CA SER A 557 -11.86 14.95 -2.01
C SER A 557 -12.92 13.84 -2.08
N SER A 558 -14.16 14.20 -2.38
CA SER A 558 -15.27 13.26 -2.56
C SER A 558 -15.16 12.44 -3.85
N ALA A 559 -14.41 12.91 -4.83
CA ALA A 559 -14.17 12.19 -6.08
C ALA A 559 -12.69 11.83 -6.13
N ASP A 560 -12.36 10.68 -5.61
CA ASP A 560 -11.09 10.05 -5.91
C ASP A 560 -11.29 8.96 -6.97
N THR A 561 -10.23 8.60 -7.68
CA THR A 561 -10.20 7.67 -8.81
C THR A 561 -10.89 6.35 -8.50
N TYR A 562 -10.88 5.93 -7.23
CA TYR A 562 -11.44 4.67 -6.76
C TYR A 562 -12.67 4.82 -5.86
N GLN A 563 -12.90 5.99 -5.31
CA GLN A 563 -14.12 6.30 -4.58
C GLN A 563 -15.19 6.77 -5.59
N TYR A 564 -15.67 5.86 -6.41
CA TYR A 564 -16.77 6.14 -7.33
C TYR A 564 -18.00 6.54 -6.54
N VAL A 565 -18.25 7.83 -6.53
CA VAL A 565 -19.31 8.45 -5.75
C VAL A 565 -20.58 8.42 -6.55
N SER A 566 -21.72 8.18 -5.90
CA SER A 566 -23.00 8.39 -6.57
C SER A 566 -23.17 9.87 -6.95
N PRO A 567 -23.93 10.19 -7.98
CA PRO A 567 -24.22 11.59 -8.37
C PRO A 567 -24.69 12.48 -7.23
N GLN A 568 -25.32 11.90 -6.20
CA GLN A 568 -25.86 12.61 -5.04
C GLN A 568 -24.78 13.13 -4.09
N THR A 569 -23.53 12.72 -4.23
CA THR A 569 -22.45 13.00 -3.27
C THR A 569 -21.24 13.68 -3.88
N ALA A 570 -21.25 13.98 -5.18
CA ALA A 570 -20.08 14.49 -5.90
C ALA A 570 -19.62 15.87 -5.39
N ASN A 571 -20.51 16.75 -4.93
CA ASN A 571 -20.17 18.07 -4.40
C ASN A 571 -20.18 18.17 -2.88
N THR A 572 -19.96 17.06 -2.19
CA THR A 572 -19.83 17.07 -0.73
C THR A 572 -18.51 17.72 -0.30
N PRO A 573 -18.50 18.47 0.83
CA PRO A 573 -17.26 19.00 1.37
C PRO A 573 -16.19 17.94 1.59
N PRO A 574 -14.91 18.27 1.42
CA PRO A 574 -13.85 17.29 1.63
C PRO A 574 -13.80 16.77 3.07
N GLU A 575 -13.48 15.52 3.23
CA GLU A 575 -13.05 14.99 4.52
C GLU A 575 -11.79 15.73 4.95
N LYS A 576 -11.65 15.99 6.25
CA LYS A 576 -10.50 16.70 6.81
C LYS A 576 -9.84 15.86 7.89
N SER A 577 -8.53 15.98 8.00
CA SER A 577 -7.81 15.37 9.10
C SER A 577 -6.77 16.31 9.70
N ARG A 578 -6.40 16.01 10.95
CA ARG A 578 -5.29 16.64 11.64
C ARG A 578 -4.48 15.59 12.39
N ASN A 579 -3.18 15.81 12.45
CA ASN A 579 -2.25 14.99 13.21
C ASN A 579 -1.44 15.87 14.13
N ILE A 580 -1.31 15.45 15.39
CA ILE A 580 -0.38 16.03 16.36
C ILE A 580 0.56 14.92 16.75
N GLU A 581 1.86 15.22 16.76
CA GLU A 581 2.88 14.23 17.03
C GLU A 581 4.04 14.84 17.86
N LEU A 582 4.42 14.15 18.92
CA LEU A 582 5.62 14.39 19.71
C LEU A 582 6.56 13.20 19.54
N GLY A 583 7.78 13.44 19.07
CA GLY A 583 8.69 12.35 18.78
C GLY A 583 10.16 12.66 19.06
N ALA A 584 10.95 11.61 19.01
CA ALA A 584 12.40 11.64 19.17
C ALA A 584 13.07 10.74 18.12
N LYS A 585 14.21 11.20 17.60
CA LYS A 585 15.10 10.46 16.70
C LYS A 585 16.50 10.52 17.30
N LEU A 586 17.01 9.35 17.65
CA LEU A 586 18.22 9.20 18.43
C LEU A 586 19.17 8.27 17.67
N ASP A 587 20.39 8.71 17.47
CA ASP A 587 21.47 7.90 16.93
C ASP A 587 22.42 7.46 18.06
N TRP A 588 22.74 6.18 18.06
CA TRP A 588 23.60 5.51 19.05
C TRP A 588 24.80 4.89 18.33
N LEU A 589 25.84 4.54 19.11
CA LEU A 589 27.00 3.80 18.60
C LEU A 589 27.63 4.51 17.38
N ASP A 590 27.89 5.82 17.52
CA ASP A 590 28.42 6.67 16.44
C ASP A 590 27.55 6.67 15.17
N GLY A 591 26.22 6.61 15.36
CA GLY A 591 25.25 6.62 14.30
C GLY A 591 25.05 5.28 13.58
N LYS A 592 25.59 4.18 14.11
CA LYS A 592 25.39 2.83 13.56
C LYS A 592 24.03 2.23 13.92
N LEU A 593 23.37 2.74 14.94
CA LEU A 593 22.05 2.34 15.39
C LEU A 593 21.17 3.59 15.52
N SER A 594 19.98 3.57 14.95
CA SER A 594 18.98 4.65 15.09
C SER A 594 17.74 4.14 15.80
N THR A 595 17.25 4.93 16.75
CA THR A 595 15.94 4.76 17.39
C THR A 595 15.04 5.93 17.01
N ARG A 596 13.84 5.66 16.57
CA ARG A 596 12.80 6.65 16.26
C ARG A 596 11.56 6.29 17.05
N ALA A 597 11.08 7.21 17.86
CA ALA A 597 9.87 7.00 18.68
C ALA A 597 8.94 8.20 18.56
N ALA A 598 7.65 7.98 18.54
CA ALA A 598 6.66 9.04 18.52
C ALA A 598 5.37 8.65 19.22
N ILE A 599 4.78 9.62 19.92
CA ILE A 599 3.42 9.59 20.41
C ILE A 599 2.59 10.46 19.47
N PHE A 600 1.46 9.93 19.02
CA PHE A 600 0.62 10.62 18.04
C PHE A 600 -0.86 10.61 18.41
N ARG A 601 -1.59 11.60 17.88
CA ARG A 601 -3.04 11.62 17.78
C ARG A 601 -3.44 12.11 16.39
N THR A 602 -4.08 11.23 15.63
CA THR A 602 -4.65 11.53 14.30
C THR A 602 -6.17 11.53 14.41
N GLU A 603 -6.81 12.56 13.92
CA GLU A 603 -8.27 12.72 13.93
C GLU A 603 -8.77 12.98 12.51
N LYS A 604 -9.87 12.34 12.13
CA LYS A 604 -10.56 12.54 10.85
C LYS A 604 -11.96 13.04 11.12
N THR A 605 -12.38 14.06 10.39
CA THR A 605 -13.70 14.71 10.48
C THR A 605 -14.35 14.82 9.12
N ASN A 606 -15.64 15.06 9.08
CA ASN A 606 -16.45 15.04 7.86
C ASN A 606 -16.31 13.70 7.11
N GLU A 607 -16.12 12.61 7.85
CA GLU A 607 -15.93 11.31 7.25
C GLU A 607 -17.24 10.79 6.68
N ARG A 608 -17.15 10.19 5.51
CA ARG A 608 -18.26 9.51 4.86
C ARG A 608 -18.52 8.20 5.59
N THR A 609 -19.79 7.86 5.77
CA THR A 609 -20.18 6.71 6.60
C THR A 609 -20.30 5.40 5.82
N THR A 610 -20.27 5.44 4.49
CA THR A 610 -20.38 4.25 3.63
C THR A 610 -19.02 3.77 3.15
N ASP A 611 -18.93 2.45 2.94
CA ASP A 611 -17.74 1.82 2.37
C ASP A 611 -17.54 2.28 0.93
N SER A 612 -16.33 2.66 0.58
CA SER A 612 -15.95 3.09 -0.77
C SER A 612 -16.20 2.03 -1.85
N ASP A 613 -16.40 0.76 -1.46
CA ASP A 613 -16.64 -0.34 -2.38
C ASP A 613 -18.08 -0.42 -2.88
N PHE A 614 -19.01 0.28 -2.24
CA PHE A 614 -20.41 0.34 -2.63
C PHE A 614 -20.74 1.72 -3.20
N ALA A 615 -20.42 1.91 -4.48
CA ALA A 615 -20.85 3.08 -5.22
C ALA A 615 -22.38 3.08 -5.36
N GLY A 616 -23.09 3.86 -4.58
CA GLY A 616 -24.55 4.00 -4.69
C GLY A 616 -25.28 4.41 -3.42
N ASP A 617 -24.63 4.30 -2.25
CA ASP A 617 -25.28 4.67 -0.99
C ASP A 617 -25.03 6.13 -0.58
N SER A 618 -26.03 6.71 0.09
CA SER A 618 -26.00 8.12 0.56
C SER A 618 -24.88 8.35 1.57
N TYR A 619 -24.04 9.33 1.31
CA TYR A 619 -22.96 9.72 2.22
C TYR A 619 -23.39 10.82 3.18
N LEU A 620 -23.14 10.62 4.47
CA LEU A 620 -23.31 11.63 5.49
C LEU A 620 -21.94 12.08 5.98
N LEU A 621 -21.61 13.33 5.76
CA LEU A 621 -20.34 13.96 6.16
C LEU A 621 -20.30 14.32 7.65
N SER A 622 -20.94 13.55 8.51
CA SER A 622 -20.97 13.82 9.95
C SER A 622 -20.07 12.93 10.76
N GLY A 623 -19.40 11.96 10.11
CA GLY A 623 -18.52 11.02 10.76
C GLY A 623 -17.27 11.67 11.34
N LYS A 624 -16.87 11.21 12.51
CA LYS A 624 -15.62 11.59 13.18
C LYS A 624 -15.02 10.37 13.83
N ARG A 625 -13.72 10.19 13.67
CA ARG A 625 -12.95 9.17 14.39
C ARG A 625 -11.54 9.67 14.70
N HIS A 626 -10.92 9.05 15.70
CA HIS A 626 -9.53 9.30 16.00
C HIS A 626 -8.78 8.02 16.30
N SER A 627 -7.46 8.09 16.13
CA SER A 627 -6.50 7.07 16.53
C SER A 627 -5.33 7.74 17.26
N GLN A 628 -4.92 7.16 18.38
CA GLN A 628 -3.77 7.65 19.14
C GLN A 628 -2.94 6.51 19.69
N GLY A 629 -1.63 6.71 19.75
CA GLY A 629 -0.73 5.65 20.15
C GLY A 629 0.73 6.05 20.22
N LEU A 630 1.55 5.04 20.37
CA LEU A 630 3.02 5.10 20.39
C LEU A 630 3.56 4.23 19.26
N GLU A 631 4.57 4.73 18.57
CA GLU A 631 5.32 3.97 17.57
C GLU A 631 6.81 4.05 17.87
N ILE A 632 7.54 2.94 17.65
CA ILE A 632 8.98 2.83 17.87
C ILE A 632 9.57 2.02 16.72
N ASP A 633 10.60 2.58 16.10
CA ASP A 633 11.46 1.90 15.13
C ASP A 633 12.91 1.89 15.66
N VAL A 634 13.59 0.74 15.59
CA VAL A 634 15.02 0.58 15.94
C VAL A 634 15.72 -0.11 14.78
N VAL A 635 16.69 0.56 14.18
CA VAL A 635 17.30 0.09 12.93
C VAL A 635 18.80 0.34 12.94
N GLY A 636 19.60 -0.68 12.56
CA GLY A 636 21.04 -0.52 12.39
C GLY A 636 21.86 -1.65 12.98
N ARG A 637 23.13 -1.37 13.24
CA ARG A 637 24.10 -2.36 13.76
C ARG A 637 24.35 -2.16 15.23
N LEU A 638 24.14 -3.22 16.02
CA LEU A 638 24.51 -3.28 17.44
C LEU A 638 26.01 -3.54 17.60
N THR A 639 26.57 -4.40 16.74
CA THR A 639 27.98 -4.71 16.63
C THR A 639 28.32 -4.90 15.14
N PRO A 640 29.58 -5.05 14.75
CA PRO A 640 29.91 -5.38 13.36
C PRO A 640 29.23 -6.66 12.85
N GLN A 641 28.86 -7.59 13.74
CA GLN A 641 28.23 -8.87 13.40
C GLN A 641 26.70 -8.83 13.50
N TRP A 642 26.12 -8.01 14.37
CA TRP A 642 24.69 -7.98 14.64
C TRP A 642 24.02 -6.77 14.01
N GLU A 643 23.06 -7.00 13.15
CA GLU A 643 22.20 -5.99 12.56
C GLU A 643 20.74 -6.24 12.93
N VAL A 644 20.02 -5.17 13.27
CA VAL A 644 18.65 -5.25 13.75
C VAL A 644 17.73 -4.31 12.99
N TYR A 645 16.52 -4.75 12.76
CA TYR A 645 15.37 -3.96 12.33
C TYR A 645 14.20 -4.29 13.24
N LEU A 646 13.60 -3.28 13.85
CA LEU A 646 12.40 -3.39 14.67
C LEU A 646 11.45 -2.27 14.30
N SER A 647 10.19 -2.60 14.07
CA SER A 647 9.09 -1.64 13.97
C SER A 647 7.95 -2.11 14.86
N TYR A 648 7.49 -1.26 15.77
CA TYR A 648 6.42 -1.58 16.72
C TYR A 648 5.45 -0.41 16.85
N SER A 649 4.15 -0.73 16.90
CA SER A 649 3.08 0.24 17.11
C SER A 649 2.12 -0.26 18.21
N TYR A 650 1.82 0.63 19.15
CA TYR A 650 0.82 0.44 20.18
C TYR A 650 -0.26 1.52 20.06
N ILE A 651 -1.47 1.13 19.64
CA ILE A 651 -2.62 2.00 19.43
C ILE A 651 -3.71 1.62 20.44
N PRO A 652 -3.63 2.06 21.71
CA PRO A 652 -4.61 1.74 22.73
C PRO A 652 -6.00 2.25 22.35
N THR A 653 -6.07 3.41 21.72
CA THR A 653 -7.31 4.08 21.37
C THR A 653 -7.42 4.29 19.86
N ALA A 654 -8.45 3.75 19.27
CA ALA A 654 -8.91 4.03 17.91
C ALA A 654 -10.44 3.99 17.95
N THR A 655 -11.10 5.13 17.98
CA THR A 655 -12.51 5.24 18.39
C THR A 655 -13.30 6.00 17.32
N ILE A 656 -14.52 5.52 17.10
CA ILE A 656 -15.54 6.22 16.31
C ILE A 656 -16.21 7.21 17.26
N ASP A 657 -15.96 8.50 17.07
CA ASP A 657 -16.45 9.57 17.94
C ASP A 657 -17.86 10.04 17.55
N LYS A 658 -18.17 9.98 16.24
CA LYS A 658 -19.45 10.41 15.69
C LYS A 658 -19.75 9.64 14.41
N VAL A 659 -21.01 9.33 14.20
CA VAL A 659 -21.53 8.71 12.96
C VAL A 659 -22.66 9.56 12.40
N GLY A 660 -23.00 9.36 11.12
CA GLY A 660 -24.14 9.99 10.49
C GLY A 660 -25.48 9.50 11.08
N SER A 661 -26.55 10.23 10.80
CA SER A 661 -27.88 9.95 11.33
C SER A 661 -28.49 8.61 10.93
N THR A 662 -27.99 8.00 9.84
CA THR A 662 -28.44 6.70 9.34
C THR A 662 -27.63 5.52 9.88
N ALA A 663 -26.58 5.78 10.65
CA ALA A 663 -25.75 4.71 11.20
C ALA A 663 -26.44 3.99 12.36
N THR A 664 -26.11 2.71 12.53
CA THR A 664 -26.62 1.90 13.63
C THR A 664 -26.23 2.52 14.98
N PRO A 665 -27.18 2.83 15.87
CA PRO A 665 -26.88 3.28 17.23
C PRO A 665 -25.91 2.32 17.93
N GLY A 666 -24.98 2.86 18.75
CA GLY A 666 -23.97 2.08 19.45
C GLY A 666 -22.66 1.86 18.70
N THR A 667 -22.52 2.35 17.46
CA THR A 667 -21.22 2.39 16.76
C THR A 667 -20.30 3.43 17.39
N VAL A 668 -20.84 4.52 17.94
CA VAL A 668 -20.08 5.54 18.67
C VAL A 668 -19.47 4.94 19.93
N GLY A 669 -18.18 5.23 20.16
CA GLY A 669 -17.39 4.64 21.24
C GLY A 669 -16.75 3.29 20.90
N SER A 670 -17.19 2.63 19.82
CA SER A 670 -16.58 1.38 19.41
C SER A 670 -15.21 1.60 18.77
N ARG A 671 -14.37 0.53 18.84
CA ARG A 671 -13.05 0.56 18.19
C ARG A 671 -13.18 0.50 16.69
N VAL A 672 -12.42 1.34 16.01
CA VAL A 672 -12.28 1.32 14.54
C VAL A 672 -11.72 -0.05 14.12
N GLY A 673 -12.34 -0.69 13.14
CA GLY A 673 -11.83 -1.93 12.55
C GLY A 673 -10.48 -1.70 11.84
N LEU A 674 -9.78 -2.79 11.53
CA LEU A 674 -8.44 -2.76 10.91
C LEU A 674 -7.42 -1.92 11.71
N THR A 675 -7.60 -1.87 13.03
CA THR A 675 -6.71 -1.14 13.92
C THR A 675 -6.41 -2.00 15.16
N PRO A 676 -5.55 -3.00 15.05
CA PRO A 676 -5.14 -3.81 16.20
C PRO A 676 -4.48 -2.94 17.27
N LYS A 677 -4.58 -3.34 18.54
CA LYS A 677 -3.96 -2.59 19.64
C LYS A 677 -2.44 -2.61 19.55
N GLN A 678 -1.88 -3.70 19.07
CA GLN A 678 -0.44 -3.90 18.93
C GLN A 678 -0.17 -4.51 17.57
N SER A 679 0.87 -4.04 16.90
CA SER A 679 1.41 -4.65 15.69
C SER A 679 2.90 -4.38 15.62
N GLY A 680 3.65 -5.28 14.99
CA GLY A 680 5.07 -5.06 14.85
C GLY A 680 5.76 -6.16 14.06
N ALA A 681 6.99 -5.85 13.67
CA ALA A 681 7.91 -6.78 13.04
C ALA A 681 9.32 -6.53 13.56
N ALA A 682 10.08 -7.59 13.68
CA ALA A 682 11.49 -7.53 14.00
C ALA A 682 12.26 -8.47 13.07
N TRP A 683 13.44 -8.06 12.65
CA TRP A 683 14.38 -8.87 11.90
C TRP A 683 15.78 -8.65 12.47
N VAL A 684 16.47 -9.74 12.75
CA VAL A 684 17.82 -9.70 13.33
C VAL A 684 18.72 -10.61 12.50
N SER A 685 19.85 -10.10 12.04
CA SER A 685 20.86 -10.86 11.33
C SER A 685 22.17 -10.91 12.10
N TYR A 686 22.86 -12.05 12.00
CA TYR A 686 24.14 -12.32 12.62
C TYR A 686 25.13 -12.87 11.60
N GLN A 687 26.23 -12.13 11.41
CA GLN A 687 27.36 -12.58 10.58
C GLN A 687 28.24 -13.51 11.42
N ALA A 688 27.98 -14.82 11.32
CA ALA A 688 28.68 -15.83 12.14
C ALA A 688 30.15 -16.02 11.71
N THR A 689 30.40 -15.95 10.39
CA THR A 689 31.75 -15.95 9.80
C THR A 689 31.75 -14.99 8.60
N PRO A 690 32.89 -14.62 8.01
CA PRO A 690 32.92 -13.80 6.80
C PRO A 690 32.07 -14.35 5.63
N LYS A 691 31.82 -15.66 5.62
CA LYS A 691 31.06 -16.35 4.57
C LYS A 691 29.65 -16.77 4.98
N PHE A 692 29.36 -16.88 6.27
CA PHE A 692 28.09 -17.43 6.74
C PHE A 692 27.32 -16.44 7.60
N ARG A 693 26.10 -16.12 7.20
CA ARG A 693 25.16 -15.24 7.88
C ARG A 693 23.85 -15.97 8.16
N VAL A 694 23.33 -15.79 9.34
CA VAL A 694 22.01 -16.27 9.72
C VAL A 694 21.12 -15.09 10.10
N ALA A 695 19.84 -15.19 9.82
CA ALA A 695 18.89 -14.20 10.28
C ALA A 695 17.56 -14.85 10.66
N GLY A 696 16.81 -14.14 11.48
CA GLY A 696 15.48 -14.54 11.84
C GLY A 696 14.65 -13.34 12.29
N GLY A 697 13.36 -13.47 12.15
CA GLY A 697 12.45 -12.42 12.53
C GLY A 697 11.08 -12.92 12.91
N VAL A 698 10.30 -11.99 13.44
CA VAL A 698 8.92 -12.21 13.79
C VAL A 698 8.09 -11.02 13.33
N ARG A 699 6.85 -11.30 12.94
CA ARG A 699 5.84 -10.28 12.67
C ARG A 699 4.51 -10.70 13.26
N GLY A 700 3.71 -9.73 13.70
CA GLY A 700 2.47 -10.07 14.36
C GLY A 700 1.59 -8.87 14.65
N ALA A 701 0.35 -9.19 15.02
CA ALA A 701 -0.64 -8.23 15.47
C ALA A 701 -1.52 -8.85 16.57
N SER A 702 -2.05 -8.01 17.44
CA SER A 702 -3.10 -8.40 18.37
C SER A 702 -4.40 -8.68 17.62
N GLU A 703 -5.45 -9.12 18.34
CA GLU A 703 -6.80 -9.31 17.79
C GLU A 703 -7.18 -8.14 16.88
N ASN A 704 -7.73 -8.46 15.71
CA ASN A 704 -8.18 -7.50 14.73
C ASN A 704 -9.59 -7.82 14.20
N ARG A 705 -10.29 -6.81 13.73
CA ARG A 705 -11.67 -6.89 13.25
C ARG A 705 -11.79 -6.25 11.88
N PRO A 706 -12.74 -6.66 11.03
CA PRO A 706 -13.02 -5.95 9.80
C PRO A 706 -13.54 -4.53 10.09
N LEU A 707 -13.53 -3.68 9.07
CA LEU A 707 -14.19 -2.38 9.14
C LEU A 707 -15.69 -2.58 9.42
N SER A 708 -16.29 -1.63 10.14
CA SER A 708 -17.74 -1.54 10.19
C SER A 708 -18.24 -1.04 8.83
N GLY A 709 -18.83 -1.91 8.03
CA GLY A 709 -19.68 -1.47 6.93
C GLY A 709 -20.86 -0.66 7.47
N GLY A 710 -21.55 0.11 6.64
CA GLY A 710 -22.64 1.01 7.02
C GLY A 710 -23.77 0.41 7.88
N SER A 711 -23.81 -0.90 8.03
CA SER A 711 -24.72 -1.65 8.91
C SER A 711 -24.08 -2.14 10.23
N GLY A 712 -22.99 -1.59 10.70
CA GLY A 712 -22.37 -1.73 12.04
C GLY A 712 -22.26 -3.12 12.69
N ALA A 713 -23.22 -3.98 12.43
CA ALA A 713 -23.37 -5.27 13.08
C ALA A 713 -22.31 -6.31 12.71
N ALA A 714 -21.88 -6.36 11.45
CA ALA A 714 -20.96 -7.40 10.97
C ALA A 714 -19.54 -7.24 11.57
N SER A 715 -19.09 -6.03 11.82
CA SER A 715 -17.77 -5.77 12.41
C SER A 715 -17.69 -6.05 13.89
N LEU A 716 -18.83 -6.03 14.60
CA LEU A 716 -18.89 -6.34 16.03
C LEU A 716 -18.96 -7.85 16.29
N SER A 717 -19.46 -8.62 15.32
CA SER A 717 -19.59 -10.07 15.44
C SER A 717 -18.36 -10.85 15.00
N ALA A 718 -17.52 -10.28 14.12
CA ALA A 718 -16.37 -10.96 13.53
C ALA A 718 -15.04 -10.46 14.11
N SER A 719 -14.16 -11.37 14.48
CA SER A 719 -12.79 -11.04 14.86
C SER A 719 -11.82 -12.16 14.50
N ALA A 720 -10.60 -11.76 14.14
CA ALA A 720 -9.46 -12.65 13.99
C ALA A 720 -8.61 -12.60 15.26
N PRO A 721 -8.22 -13.75 15.82
CA PRO A 721 -7.30 -13.78 16.95
C PRO A 721 -5.94 -13.18 16.56
N GLY A 722 -5.27 -12.65 17.58
CA GLY A 722 -3.89 -12.18 17.40
C GLY A 722 -2.95 -13.30 16.96
N TYR A 723 -1.87 -12.92 16.30
CA TYR A 723 -0.89 -13.85 15.78
C TYR A 723 0.53 -13.34 15.90
N VAL A 724 1.46 -14.27 15.89
CA VAL A 724 2.90 -14.06 15.66
C VAL A 724 3.35 -15.13 14.65
N VAL A 725 4.06 -14.69 13.63
CA VAL A 725 4.66 -15.52 12.58
C VAL A 725 6.17 -15.32 12.61
N GLY A 726 6.92 -16.39 12.55
CA GLY A 726 8.38 -16.38 12.50
C GLY A 726 8.91 -16.72 11.12
N ASP A 727 9.98 -16.04 10.72
CA ASP A 727 10.69 -16.22 9.46
C ASP A 727 12.19 -16.43 9.75
N MET A 728 12.88 -17.22 8.92
CA MET A 728 14.31 -17.52 9.06
C MET A 728 15.05 -17.43 7.72
N MET A 729 16.32 -17.09 7.78
CA MET A 729 17.21 -17.03 6.62
C MET A 729 18.61 -17.54 6.98
N PHE A 730 19.21 -18.25 6.03
CA PHE A 730 20.59 -18.71 6.06
C PHE A 730 21.26 -18.32 4.75
N GLU A 731 22.38 -17.61 4.81
CA GLU A 731 23.14 -17.19 3.63
C GLU A 731 24.57 -17.70 3.72
N TYR A 732 25.08 -18.21 2.59
CA TYR A 732 26.45 -18.63 2.45
C TYR A 732 27.09 -18.02 1.20
N LYS A 733 28.18 -17.28 1.36
CA LYS A 733 28.99 -16.71 0.27
C LYS A 733 30.08 -17.69 -0.15
N PHE A 734 29.97 -18.22 -1.35
CA PHE A 734 31.00 -19.06 -1.96
C PHE A 734 32.23 -18.22 -2.31
N THR A 735 31.99 -17.09 -2.96
CA THR A 735 32.95 -16.05 -3.30
C THR A 735 32.39 -14.68 -2.84
N PRO A 736 33.13 -13.57 -2.93
CA PRO A 736 32.56 -12.24 -2.71
C PRO A 736 31.32 -11.96 -3.59
N ASP A 737 31.27 -12.54 -4.80
CA ASP A 737 30.30 -12.25 -5.82
C ASP A 737 29.20 -13.31 -5.98
N LEU A 738 29.37 -14.50 -5.39
CA LEU A 738 28.41 -15.62 -5.52
C LEU A 738 27.95 -16.10 -4.16
N TYR A 739 26.63 -16.13 -3.95
CA TYR A 739 26.02 -16.59 -2.70
C TYR A 739 24.82 -17.50 -2.92
N ALA A 740 24.54 -18.31 -1.92
CA ALA A 740 23.27 -19.01 -1.78
C ALA A 740 22.55 -18.52 -0.52
N GLN A 741 21.23 -18.42 -0.60
CA GLN A 741 20.36 -18.04 0.51
C GLN A 741 19.19 -19.00 0.61
N PHE A 742 18.89 -19.46 1.82
CA PHE A 742 17.74 -20.32 2.09
C PHE A 742 16.81 -19.63 3.09
N ASN A 743 15.55 -19.43 2.69
CA ASN A 743 14.52 -18.82 3.53
C ASN A 743 13.45 -19.84 3.91
N VAL A 744 12.97 -19.73 5.14
CA VAL A 744 11.79 -20.41 5.64
C VAL A 744 10.84 -19.35 6.18
N ASN A 745 9.80 -19.02 5.45
CA ASN A 745 8.80 -18.05 5.88
C ASN A 745 7.61 -18.77 6.54
N ASN A 746 7.03 -18.20 7.59
CA ASN A 746 6.01 -18.80 8.44
C ASN A 746 6.47 -20.19 8.95
N VAL A 747 7.58 -20.22 9.67
CA VAL A 747 8.24 -21.46 10.15
C VAL A 747 7.28 -22.44 10.85
N THR A 748 6.35 -21.91 11.63
CA THR A 748 5.37 -22.72 12.40
C THR A 748 4.13 -23.10 11.60
N ASN A 749 4.03 -22.68 10.33
CA ASN A 749 2.83 -22.82 9.49
C ASN A 749 1.54 -22.30 10.18
N LYS A 750 1.66 -21.15 10.81
CA LYS A 750 0.56 -20.53 11.56
C LYS A 750 -0.55 -20.08 10.62
N LEU A 751 -1.79 -20.49 10.91
CA LEU A 751 -2.99 -19.91 10.29
C LEU A 751 -3.30 -18.57 10.98
N TYR A 752 -3.40 -17.50 10.19
CA TYR A 752 -3.76 -16.16 10.69
C TYR A 752 -4.58 -15.39 9.64
N GLY A 753 -5.34 -14.41 10.08
CA GLY A 753 -6.03 -13.47 9.18
C GLY A 753 -5.08 -12.38 8.74
N ASP A 754 -4.99 -12.16 7.45
CA ASP A 754 -4.13 -11.15 6.84
C ASP A 754 -4.94 -9.95 6.34
N GLN A 755 -5.99 -10.20 5.57
CA GLN A 755 -6.84 -9.18 5.02
C GLN A 755 -8.28 -9.40 5.49
N PHE A 756 -8.97 -8.33 5.83
CA PHE A 756 -10.27 -8.40 6.49
C PHE A 756 -11.34 -7.64 5.74
N TYR A 757 -12.53 -8.26 5.61
CA TYR A 757 -13.75 -7.64 5.12
C TYR A 757 -14.92 -8.03 6.03
N PRO A 758 -16.00 -7.23 6.14
CA PRO A 758 -17.14 -7.57 6.99
C PRO A 758 -17.70 -8.97 6.76
N GLY A 759 -17.73 -9.44 5.51
CA GLY A 759 -18.29 -10.76 5.15
C GLY A 759 -17.31 -11.92 5.15
N PHE A 760 -15.99 -11.68 5.13
CA PHE A 760 -14.98 -12.73 4.96
C PHE A 760 -13.58 -12.28 5.37
N VAL A 761 -12.64 -13.22 5.40
CA VAL A 761 -11.23 -13.01 5.70
C VAL A 761 -10.37 -13.74 4.68
N ILE A 762 -9.22 -13.19 4.34
CA ILE A 762 -8.17 -13.87 3.60
C ILE A 762 -7.10 -14.29 4.60
N ALA A 763 -6.74 -15.55 4.58
CA ALA A 763 -5.66 -16.08 5.40
C ALA A 763 -4.30 -15.60 4.88
N GLY A 764 -3.37 -15.41 5.80
CA GLY A 764 -1.99 -15.11 5.46
C GLY A 764 -1.26 -16.32 4.86
N ALA A 765 -0.12 -16.05 4.27
CA ALA A 765 0.68 -17.05 3.57
C ALA A 765 1.08 -18.21 4.51
N GLN A 766 0.94 -19.42 4.01
CA GLN A 766 1.40 -20.65 4.67
C GLN A 766 2.93 -20.72 4.66
N ARG A 767 3.49 -21.74 5.34
CA ARG A 767 4.94 -21.94 5.34
C ARG A 767 5.47 -22.17 3.91
N THR A 768 6.51 -21.41 3.57
CA THR A 768 7.22 -21.51 2.29
C THR A 768 8.70 -21.71 2.51
N TYR A 769 9.32 -22.47 1.61
CA TYR A 769 10.75 -22.69 1.55
C TYR A 769 11.26 -22.11 0.23
N LEU A 770 12.29 -21.29 0.28
CA LEU A 770 12.89 -20.63 -0.88
C LEU A 770 14.40 -20.88 -0.88
N LEU A 771 14.95 -21.32 -2.00
CA LEU A 771 16.38 -21.41 -2.24
C LEU A 771 16.75 -20.41 -3.33
N THR A 772 17.64 -19.51 -3.02
CA THR A 772 18.12 -18.44 -3.90
C THR A 772 19.60 -18.65 -4.20
N ILE A 773 19.98 -18.47 -5.45
CA ILE A 773 21.37 -18.28 -5.88
C ILE A 773 21.47 -16.87 -6.46
N GLY A 774 22.41 -16.09 -5.97
CA GLY A 774 22.67 -14.73 -6.44
C GLY A 774 24.11 -14.55 -6.84
N ALA A 775 24.30 -13.85 -7.95
CA ALA A 775 25.60 -13.45 -8.46
C ALA A 775 25.65 -11.93 -8.65
N ARG A 776 26.69 -11.30 -8.09
CA ARG A 776 26.94 -9.86 -8.15
C ARG A 776 28.32 -9.58 -8.77
N PHE A 777 28.39 -8.77 -9.83
CA PHE A 777 29.61 -8.45 -10.54
C PHE A 777 29.86 -6.94 -10.61
#